data_20e4e5e74591b7302d767fff869f8c7c
#
_entry.id   20e4e5e74591b7302d767fff869f8c7c
#
_cell.length_a   1.000
_cell.length_b   1.000
_cell.length_c   1.000
_cell.angle_alpha   90.00
_cell.angle_beta   90.00
_cell.angle_gamma   90.00
#
_symmetry.space_group_name_H-M   'P 1'
#
loop_
_entity.id
_entity.type
_entity.pdbx_description
1 polymer ?
#
loop_
_entity_poly.entity_id
_entity_poly.type
_entity_poly.pdbx_seq_one_letter_code
_entity_poly.pdbx_strand_id
1 'polypeptide(L)'
;MKNLSIIFTIVIALLGVSLPMQANEQDRVFIVYDSSNGLATNSSEIVMCTAMGRIMVSTRGHINFFDGAGFTHIDPKASDLYPLPGYTGSYQVYYDLFNHLWIKNDRMMTCLNMMTETFVSDIPAWFKQMGITKPVLDFFGDGVNNVWFLSDKELFSPAVGKTIAIHSPVAIQDVDVYENRIMLMFHVDGSVGVYDYHSGRFLYQDHAFEDAERDRFSKTSEICLMGNQYYQLRNGNGEGVLLRYDIGTRRWDQLLKTTLKLNALCPHDHLLFIGTDYGYMVYDTLTGTTEHVKVLQLSKGRTQHAYIQSMTFDYQGGLWIGTEKRGLLYAKPYGTPFKSYFWDSPRAQKYIHLIDKTLKTDNKPLPRKVNCIYTDSRGWKWTGTFNGLEMENPYGSKQTFTHKDGLTNEVVHSIVEDKMHNLWVTTSYGMCQVQIKNGEVTHIEPYINQDNVPNETFLNGRAILDGDSIVMQALDHVLVFDPSQFHNEKFATIPLTPRLIRMSVNGNEIESGEKIDDQVVTQKAVIHTDTFNVNYNQNSVVVIFSALNYLRPIQTYYRLRVKGVPGFDDWLVMSYAKADGNTGATVDKYGLLRLPLLGLEPGTYRIEVQASFWPGIWNVEPYVWVINVEQPWWRTTGLYSVLGLLLIALLALNVWLYNRNMRLRLLRTNEEIDIIRHIKSFANRCVGLESEVITPQTVSHVAESGVEGGMSEDFVEAMMHIVPYVNNAQNKDFTMTDLAEVSGVQHMQLYSLLSTNIDKSPRLLMIPLRLRQAAYQLRTTQKTVEEIAQECRFESTNFFISSFYHLYRQTPEEYRNS
;
A
#
# COMPACT_ATOMS: atom_id res chain seq x y z
N MET A 1 1.92 22.53 15.89
CA MET A 1 2.84 22.32 14.77
C MET A 1 3.41 23.60 14.14
N LYS A 2 3.00 24.80 14.55
CA LYS A 2 3.57 26.07 14.07
C LYS A 2 4.98 26.42 14.61
N ASN A 3 5.45 25.75 15.65
CA ASN A 3 6.75 26.09 16.26
C ASN A 3 7.91 25.20 15.76
N LEU A 4 7.63 24.14 14.98
CA LEU A 4 8.71 23.30 14.47
C LEU A 4 9.34 23.84 13.18
N SER A 5 8.58 24.54 12.35
CA SER A 5 9.09 25.16 11.11
C SER A 5 10.04 26.34 11.39
N ILE A 6 9.73 27.14 12.39
CA ILE A 6 10.58 28.30 12.78
C ILE A 6 11.88 27.83 13.42
N ILE A 7 11.85 26.74 14.20
CA ILE A 7 13.07 26.18 14.82
C ILE A 7 13.97 25.55 13.74
N PHE A 8 13.40 24.92 12.72
CA PHE A 8 14.17 24.34 11.61
C PHE A 8 14.87 25.42 10.76
N THR A 9 14.21 26.54 10.52
CA THR A 9 14.80 27.68 9.76
C THR A 9 15.89 28.39 10.58
N ILE A 10 15.73 28.50 11.91
CA ILE A 10 16.72 29.14 12.79
C ILE A 10 17.93 28.22 13.03
N VAL A 11 17.77 26.91 13.06
CA VAL A 11 18.87 25.95 13.21
C VAL A 11 19.74 25.88 11.94
N ILE A 12 19.14 26.02 10.75
CA ILE A 12 19.89 26.13 9.49
C ILE A 12 20.64 27.47 9.40
N ALA A 13 20.06 28.55 9.92
CA ALA A 13 20.71 29.87 9.95
C ALA A 13 21.84 29.98 10.99
N LEU A 14 21.86 29.13 12.03
CA LEU A 14 22.91 29.11 13.06
C LEU A 14 24.06 28.12 12.79
N LEU A 15 23.90 27.23 11.82
CA LEU A 15 24.94 26.38 11.28
C LEU A 15 25.51 26.94 9.97
N GLY A 16 25.64 28.26 9.87
CA GLY A 16 26.33 28.95 8.81
C GLY A 16 27.80 28.51 8.63
N VAL A 17 27.98 27.24 8.27
CA VAL A 17 29.18 26.79 7.58
C VAL A 17 28.97 27.19 6.12
N SER A 18 29.32 28.42 5.79
CA SER A 18 29.57 28.82 4.43
C SER A 18 30.51 27.76 3.83
N LEU A 19 29.96 26.92 2.98
CA LEU A 19 30.75 26.06 2.12
C LEU A 19 31.38 26.98 1.05
N PRO A 20 32.64 27.40 1.18
CA PRO A 20 33.28 28.17 0.11
C PRO A 20 33.80 27.15 -0.90
N MET A 21 32.97 26.78 -1.84
CA MET A 21 33.36 26.30 -3.14
C MET A 21 32.19 26.55 -4.11
N GLN A 22 32.06 27.77 -4.53
CA GLN A 22 31.46 28.03 -5.81
C GLN A 22 32.36 27.38 -6.87
N ALA A 23 31.90 26.25 -7.42
CA ALA A 23 32.43 25.81 -8.67
C ALA A 23 32.30 26.96 -9.65
N ASN A 24 33.36 27.27 -10.39
CA ASN A 24 33.23 28.16 -11.54
C ASN A 24 32.06 27.63 -12.38
N GLU A 25 31.02 28.42 -12.59
CA GLU A 25 29.78 27.98 -13.25
C GLU A 25 30.04 27.35 -14.62
N GLN A 26 31.14 27.75 -15.29
CA GLN A 26 31.58 27.16 -16.55
C GLN A 26 32.09 25.72 -16.43
N ASP A 27 32.45 25.27 -15.24
CA ASP A 27 32.94 23.90 -14.99
C ASP A 27 31.80 22.94 -14.54
N ARG A 28 30.56 23.39 -14.45
CA ARG A 28 29.43 22.49 -14.13
C ARG A 28 29.18 21.49 -15.24
N VAL A 29 29.08 20.22 -14.88
CA VAL A 29 28.79 19.14 -15.81
C VAL A 29 27.35 18.67 -15.60
N PHE A 30 26.58 18.68 -16.67
CA PHE A 30 25.17 18.32 -16.65
C PHE A 30 24.92 16.90 -17.11
N ILE A 31 24.08 16.20 -16.37
CA ILE A 31 23.47 14.94 -16.74
C ILE A 31 22.16 15.26 -17.47
N VAL A 32 21.89 14.57 -18.56
CA VAL A 32 20.64 14.75 -19.35
C VAL A 32 19.67 13.65 -18.99
N TYR A 33 18.44 14.03 -18.65
CA TYR A 33 17.29 13.17 -18.55
C TYR A 33 16.30 13.51 -19.66
N ASP A 34 15.94 12.54 -20.46
CA ASP A 34 15.07 12.70 -21.62
C ASP A 34 14.03 11.57 -21.71
N SER A 35 13.37 11.43 -22.84
CA SER A 35 12.37 10.39 -23.06
C SER A 35 12.93 8.96 -22.90
N SER A 36 14.23 8.74 -23.08
CA SER A 36 14.86 7.46 -22.82
C SER A 36 14.95 7.10 -21.33
N ASN A 37 14.82 8.10 -20.45
CA ASN A 37 14.73 7.94 -19.00
C ASN A 37 13.28 7.92 -18.49
N GLY A 38 12.28 7.94 -19.37
CA GLY A 38 10.87 7.92 -19.02
C GLY A 38 10.20 9.30 -18.91
N LEU A 39 10.90 10.40 -19.26
CA LEU A 39 10.28 11.71 -19.36
C LEU A 39 9.27 11.72 -20.51
N ALA A 40 8.05 12.19 -20.27
CA ALA A 40 6.97 12.10 -21.25
C ALA A 40 7.30 12.83 -22.57
N THR A 41 7.94 13.98 -22.52
CA THR A 41 8.49 14.69 -23.69
C THR A 41 9.79 15.41 -23.33
N ASN A 42 10.62 15.73 -24.35
CA ASN A 42 11.89 16.45 -24.15
C ASN A 42 11.71 17.96 -24.02
N SER A 43 10.47 18.48 -23.96
CA SER A 43 10.16 19.89 -23.67
C SER A 43 9.78 20.03 -22.21
N SER A 44 10.72 20.48 -21.38
CA SER A 44 10.52 20.66 -19.94
C SER A 44 10.17 22.12 -19.66
N GLU A 45 8.89 22.43 -19.45
CA GLU A 45 8.38 23.79 -19.33
C GLU A 45 8.60 24.37 -17.94
N ILE A 46 8.24 23.63 -16.88
CA ILE A 46 8.54 23.99 -15.49
C ILE A 46 9.20 22.84 -14.77
N VAL A 47 10.17 23.16 -13.95
CA VAL A 47 10.86 22.26 -13.05
C VAL A 47 10.77 22.82 -11.64
N MET A 48 10.35 21.98 -10.67
CA MET A 48 10.32 22.37 -9.27
C MET A 48 10.68 21.20 -8.35
N CYS A 49 11.28 21.52 -7.22
CA CYS A 49 11.49 20.56 -6.14
C CYS A 49 10.26 20.55 -5.23
N THR A 50 9.60 19.42 -5.11
CA THR A 50 8.41 19.28 -4.25
C THR A 50 8.80 19.27 -2.77
N ALA A 51 7.84 19.49 -1.88
CA ALA A 51 8.05 19.44 -0.43
C ALA A 51 8.55 18.07 0.07
N MET A 52 8.27 17.00 -0.67
CA MET A 52 8.77 15.65 -0.39
C MET A 52 10.16 15.38 -0.98
N GLY A 53 10.73 16.33 -1.73
CA GLY A 53 12.07 16.22 -2.33
C GLY A 53 12.10 15.61 -3.72
N ARG A 54 10.98 15.14 -4.28
CA ARG A 54 10.93 14.73 -5.70
C ARG A 54 11.00 15.94 -6.61
N ILE A 55 11.62 15.74 -7.77
CA ILE A 55 11.60 16.75 -8.82
C ILE A 55 10.33 16.57 -9.67
N MET A 56 9.50 17.59 -9.71
CA MET A 56 8.36 17.66 -10.59
C MET A 56 8.76 18.41 -11.87
N VAL A 57 8.37 17.87 -13.00
CA VAL A 57 8.63 18.45 -14.33
C VAL A 57 7.32 18.51 -15.10
N SER A 58 6.90 19.71 -15.41
CA SER A 58 5.81 19.88 -16.36
C SER A 58 6.35 19.84 -17.78
N THR A 59 5.72 19.01 -18.59
CA THR A 59 5.93 18.92 -20.03
C THR A 59 4.61 19.14 -20.73
N ARG A 60 4.59 19.27 -22.07
CA ARG A 60 3.35 19.49 -22.80
C ARG A 60 2.30 18.41 -22.50
N GLY A 61 1.28 18.78 -21.72
CA GLY A 61 0.16 17.91 -21.39
C GLY A 61 0.43 16.87 -20.33
N HIS A 62 1.61 16.85 -19.69
CA HIS A 62 1.98 15.84 -18.68
C HIS A 62 2.66 16.47 -17.49
N ILE A 63 2.36 15.97 -16.30
CA ILE A 63 3.14 16.26 -15.07
C ILE A 63 3.95 15.03 -14.73
N ASN A 64 5.27 15.18 -14.70
CA ASN A 64 6.21 14.11 -14.44
C ASN A 64 6.82 14.28 -13.05
N PHE A 65 6.98 13.18 -12.33
CA PHE A 65 7.68 13.12 -11.05
C PHE A 65 8.91 12.21 -11.16
N PHE A 66 10.06 12.76 -10.81
CA PHE A 66 11.32 12.00 -10.79
C PHE A 66 11.58 11.47 -9.38
N ASP A 67 11.80 10.17 -9.26
CA ASP A 67 11.99 9.46 -7.99
C ASP A 67 13.46 9.14 -7.67
N GLY A 68 14.39 9.64 -8.50
CA GLY A 68 15.83 9.34 -8.43
C GLY A 68 16.28 8.30 -9.46
N ALA A 69 15.39 7.49 -10.01
CA ALA A 69 15.69 6.47 -11.01
C ALA A 69 15.00 6.73 -12.35
N GLY A 70 13.73 7.07 -12.31
CA GLY A 70 12.89 7.27 -13.49
C GLY A 70 11.77 8.27 -13.25
N PHE A 71 10.99 8.50 -14.30
CA PHE A 71 9.83 9.38 -14.24
C PHE A 71 8.54 8.55 -14.22
N THR A 72 7.61 8.98 -13.38
CA THR A 72 6.19 8.66 -13.49
C THR A 72 5.47 9.90 -13.98
N HIS A 73 4.41 9.76 -14.79
CA HIS A 73 3.65 10.90 -15.29
C HIS A 73 2.16 10.74 -15.04
N ILE A 74 1.49 11.88 -14.88
CA ILE A 74 0.06 12.01 -14.67
C ILE A 74 -0.48 13.00 -15.71
N ASP A 75 -1.57 12.61 -16.38
CA ASP A 75 -2.13 13.36 -17.50
C ASP A 75 -3.49 13.95 -17.11
N PRO A 76 -3.72 15.26 -17.32
CA PRO A 76 -5.03 15.86 -17.13
C PRO A 76 -6.00 15.41 -18.23
N LYS A 77 -7.24 15.14 -17.84
CA LYS A 77 -8.34 14.88 -18.76
C LYS A 77 -9.00 16.18 -19.19
N ALA A 78 -9.80 16.17 -20.25
CA ALA A 78 -10.53 17.36 -20.70
C ALA A 78 -11.45 17.96 -19.60
N SER A 79 -11.97 17.12 -18.71
CA SER A 79 -12.78 17.54 -17.55
C SER A 79 -11.99 18.31 -16.49
N ASP A 80 -10.68 18.21 -16.50
CA ASP A 80 -9.78 18.75 -15.48
C ASP A 80 -9.22 20.12 -15.90
N LEU A 81 -9.65 20.61 -17.08
CA LEU A 81 -9.22 21.86 -17.67
C LEU A 81 -10.28 22.96 -17.47
N TYR A 82 -9.83 24.13 -17.07
CA TYR A 82 -10.68 25.33 -16.96
C TYR A 82 -10.11 26.49 -17.80
N PRO A 83 -10.88 27.18 -18.66
CA PRO A 83 -10.40 28.25 -19.49
C PRO A 83 -10.17 29.55 -18.70
N LEU A 84 -9.06 30.23 -19.00
CA LEU A 84 -8.66 31.52 -18.43
C LEU A 84 -8.70 32.60 -19.50
N PRO A 85 -9.83 33.26 -19.75
CA PRO A 85 -9.94 34.28 -20.82
C PRO A 85 -9.15 35.53 -20.56
N GLY A 86 -8.84 35.82 -19.29
CA GLY A 86 -8.01 36.98 -18.87
C GLY A 86 -6.53 36.65 -18.71
N TYR A 87 -6.10 35.46 -19.13
CA TYR A 87 -4.72 34.99 -18.97
C TYR A 87 -3.69 35.99 -19.48
N THR A 88 -2.79 36.36 -18.58
CA THR A 88 -1.61 37.19 -18.85
C THR A 88 -0.37 36.47 -18.39
N GLY A 89 0.69 36.52 -19.18
CA GLY A 89 1.98 35.98 -18.76
C GLY A 89 2.35 34.63 -19.40
N SER A 90 3.33 33.99 -18.78
CA SER A 90 3.91 32.72 -19.17
C SER A 90 3.29 31.58 -18.40
N TYR A 91 3.68 30.35 -18.73
CA TYR A 91 3.38 29.16 -17.96
C TYR A 91 3.82 29.37 -16.50
N GLN A 92 2.93 29.09 -15.54
CA GLN A 92 3.20 29.27 -14.12
C GLN A 92 2.57 28.14 -13.30
N VAL A 93 3.20 27.86 -12.15
CA VAL A 93 2.75 26.85 -11.19
C VAL A 93 2.79 27.46 -9.79
N TYR A 94 1.69 27.29 -9.05
CA TYR A 94 1.57 27.79 -7.69
C TYR A 94 1.18 26.67 -6.75
N TYR A 95 1.78 26.64 -5.57
CA TYR A 95 1.45 25.69 -4.51
C TYR A 95 0.59 26.37 -3.45
N ASP A 96 -0.52 25.76 -3.03
CA ASP A 96 -1.38 26.32 -2.01
C ASP A 96 -1.19 25.66 -0.63
N LEU A 97 -1.79 26.26 0.40
CA LEU A 97 -1.74 25.77 1.77
C LEU A 97 -2.49 24.43 1.98
N PHE A 98 -3.29 24.00 1.00
CA PHE A 98 -4.08 22.77 1.04
C PHE A 98 -3.43 21.62 0.25
N ASN A 99 -2.16 21.80 -0.14
CA ASN A 99 -1.40 20.86 -0.97
C ASN A 99 -1.98 20.67 -2.38
N HIS A 100 -2.54 21.72 -2.96
CA HIS A 100 -2.86 21.73 -4.38
C HIS A 100 -1.76 22.42 -5.16
N LEU A 101 -1.49 21.88 -6.34
CA LEU A 101 -0.61 22.48 -7.33
C LEU A 101 -1.49 23.07 -8.44
N TRP A 102 -1.53 24.39 -8.50
CA TRP A 102 -2.27 25.16 -9.48
C TRP A 102 -1.37 25.43 -10.67
N ILE A 103 -1.80 25.02 -11.86
CA ILE A 103 -1.01 25.09 -13.08
C ILE A 103 -1.79 25.90 -14.10
N LYS A 104 -1.16 26.94 -14.64
CA LYS A 104 -1.72 27.69 -15.77
C LYS A 104 -0.82 27.61 -16.99
N ASN A 105 -1.42 27.25 -18.13
CA ASN A 105 -0.76 27.08 -19.41
C ASN A 105 -1.74 27.34 -20.57
N ASP A 106 -1.29 28.04 -21.60
CA ASP A 106 -2.05 28.28 -22.83
C ASP A 106 -3.51 28.76 -22.63
N ARG A 107 -3.74 29.66 -21.67
CA ARG A 107 -5.06 30.15 -21.26
C ARG A 107 -5.97 29.12 -20.63
N MET A 108 -5.40 28.06 -20.15
CA MET A 108 -6.09 27.01 -19.38
C MET A 108 -5.46 26.91 -18.02
N MET A 109 -6.24 26.45 -17.06
CA MET A 109 -5.71 26.01 -15.78
C MET A 109 -6.12 24.58 -15.46
N THR A 110 -5.28 23.93 -14.66
CA THR A 110 -5.55 22.66 -13.99
C THR A 110 -5.16 22.76 -12.53
N CYS A 111 -5.71 21.89 -11.73
CA CYS A 111 -5.34 21.78 -10.33
C CYS A 111 -5.05 20.32 -9.97
N LEU A 112 -3.84 20.07 -9.50
CA LEU A 112 -3.40 18.73 -9.05
C LEU A 112 -3.42 18.69 -7.52
N ASN A 113 -4.16 17.74 -6.95
CA ASN A 113 -4.09 17.45 -5.53
C ASN A 113 -2.83 16.62 -5.25
N MET A 114 -1.84 17.22 -4.60
CA MET A 114 -0.54 16.58 -4.34
C MET A 114 -0.62 15.48 -3.30
N MET A 115 -1.67 15.44 -2.46
CA MET A 115 -1.84 14.35 -1.48
C MET A 115 -2.33 13.05 -2.12
N THR A 116 -3.10 13.15 -3.20
CA THR A 116 -3.62 12.01 -3.94
C THR A 116 -2.93 11.78 -5.28
N GLU A 117 -2.17 12.77 -5.75
CA GLU A 117 -1.56 12.83 -7.08
C GLU A 117 -2.58 12.64 -8.21
N THR A 118 -3.77 13.25 -8.03
CA THR A 118 -4.85 13.24 -9.01
C THR A 118 -5.33 14.65 -9.32
N PHE A 119 -5.72 14.89 -10.57
CA PHE A 119 -6.30 16.17 -10.95
C PHE A 119 -7.69 16.36 -10.35
N VAL A 120 -8.00 17.61 -9.98
CA VAL A 120 -9.35 18.00 -9.58
C VAL A 120 -10.22 18.06 -10.83
N SER A 121 -11.23 17.21 -10.88
CA SER A 121 -12.24 17.22 -11.93
C SER A 121 -13.37 18.20 -11.62
N ASP A 122 -14.06 18.71 -12.67
CA ASP A 122 -15.17 19.67 -12.55
C ASP A 122 -14.80 20.91 -11.69
N ILE A 123 -13.74 21.61 -12.11
CA ILE A 123 -13.26 22.84 -11.47
C ILE A 123 -14.41 23.85 -11.24
N PRO A 124 -15.39 24.08 -12.15
CA PRO A 124 -16.52 24.94 -11.88
C PRO A 124 -17.38 24.56 -10.66
N ALA A 125 -17.64 23.27 -10.48
CA ALA A 125 -18.37 22.79 -9.30
C ALA A 125 -17.56 23.00 -8.02
N TRP A 126 -16.25 22.72 -8.10
CA TRP A 126 -15.32 22.93 -6.99
C TRP A 126 -15.18 24.41 -6.60
N PHE A 127 -15.12 25.33 -7.58
CA PHE A 127 -15.14 26.77 -7.31
C PHE A 127 -16.36 27.20 -6.51
N LYS A 128 -17.55 26.68 -6.82
CA LYS A 128 -18.77 26.97 -6.06
C LYS A 128 -18.66 26.52 -4.59
N GLN A 129 -18.03 25.37 -4.33
CA GLN A 129 -17.77 24.88 -2.97
C GLN A 129 -16.79 25.79 -2.22
N MET A 130 -15.82 26.39 -2.91
CA MET A 130 -14.88 27.37 -2.36
C MET A 130 -15.47 28.78 -2.19
N GLY A 131 -16.73 28.99 -2.55
CA GLY A 131 -17.38 30.31 -2.50
C GLY A 131 -17.08 31.22 -3.67
N ILE A 132 -16.43 30.71 -4.75
CA ILE A 132 -16.16 31.48 -5.98
C ILE A 132 -17.40 31.37 -6.87
N THR A 133 -18.15 32.46 -6.96
CA THR A 133 -19.40 32.54 -7.72
C THR A 133 -19.29 33.27 -9.03
N LYS A 134 -18.24 34.11 -9.18
CA LYS A 134 -17.96 34.88 -10.40
C LYS A 134 -17.04 34.10 -11.33
N PRO A 135 -17.09 34.30 -12.66
CA PRO A 135 -16.16 33.68 -13.59
C PRO A 135 -14.71 34.06 -13.26
N VAL A 136 -13.83 33.06 -13.18
CA VAL A 136 -12.40 33.28 -12.99
C VAL A 136 -11.77 33.61 -14.34
N LEU A 137 -11.11 34.77 -14.43
CA LEU A 137 -10.44 35.23 -15.63
C LEU A 137 -8.96 34.85 -15.68
N ASP A 138 -8.30 34.88 -14.53
CA ASP A 138 -6.92 34.47 -14.29
C ASP A 138 -6.71 34.16 -12.81
N PHE A 139 -5.55 33.67 -12.42
CA PHE A 139 -5.19 33.44 -11.01
C PHE A 139 -3.69 33.61 -10.78
N PHE A 140 -3.32 33.91 -9.53
CA PHE A 140 -1.95 34.15 -9.10
C PHE A 140 -1.70 33.49 -7.74
N GLY A 141 -0.46 33.05 -7.50
CA GLY A 141 -0.01 32.64 -6.19
C GLY A 141 0.80 33.73 -5.52
N ASP A 142 0.71 33.85 -4.20
CA ASP A 142 1.58 34.74 -3.43
C ASP A 142 2.69 33.97 -2.70
N GLY A 143 3.71 34.66 -2.21
CA GLY A 143 4.86 34.10 -1.51
C GLY A 143 4.54 33.41 -0.19
N VAL A 144 3.27 33.46 0.29
CA VAL A 144 2.79 32.76 1.49
C VAL A 144 1.83 31.62 1.14
N ASN A 145 1.85 31.17 -0.11
CA ASN A 145 1.08 30.05 -0.64
C ASN A 145 -0.45 30.24 -0.62
N ASN A 146 -0.95 31.48 -0.75
CA ASN A 146 -2.35 31.70 -1.07
C ASN A 146 -2.52 31.82 -2.57
N VAL A 147 -3.65 31.32 -3.08
CA VAL A 147 -4.04 31.52 -4.48
C VAL A 147 -5.13 32.59 -4.54
N TRP A 148 -4.94 33.54 -5.45
CA TRP A 148 -5.80 34.68 -5.70
C TRP A 148 -6.44 34.57 -7.08
N PHE A 149 -7.75 34.51 -7.12
CA PHE A 149 -8.53 34.42 -8.37
C PHE A 149 -8.99 35.75 -8.83
N LEU A 150 -8.66 36.10 -10.06
CA LEU A 150 -9.07 37.32 -10.72
C LEU A 150 -10.48 37.18 -11.32
N SER A 151 -11.39 38.03 -10.91
CA SER A 151 -12.73 38.14 -11.47
C SER A 151 -13.04 39.61 -11.71
N ASP A 152 -13.29 40.01 -12.96
CA ASP A 152 -13.55 41.39 -13.36
C ASP A 152 -12.45 42.34 -12.81
N LYS A 153 -12.76 43.15 -11.82
CA LYS A 153 -11.85 44.12 -11.20
C LYS A 153 -11.54 43.81 -9.74
N GLU A 154 -11.54 42.57 -9.38
CA GLU A 154 -11.23 42.16 -8.02
C GLU A 154 -10.42 40.86 -7.98
N LEU A 155 -9.58 40.73 -6.97
CA LEU A 155 -8.89 39.54 -6.61
C LEU A 155 -9.55 38.95 -5.37
N PHE A 156 -9.89 37.67 -5.42
CA PHE A 156 -10.46 36.90 -4.29
C PHE A 156 -9.60 35.71 -3.95
N SER A 157 -9.30 35.53 -2.67
CA SER A 157 -8.65 34.31 -2.18
C SER A 157 -9.55 33.57 -1.19
N PRO A 158 -9.98 32.33 -1.52
CA PRO A 158 -10.78 31.50 -0.61
C PRO A 158 -10.04 31.14 0.67
N ALA A 159 -8.72 30.93 0.59
CA ALA A 159 -7.89 30.51 1.71
C ALA A 159 -7.88 31.52 2.86
N VAL A 160 -7.88 32.82 2.52
CA VAL A 160 -7.91 33.91 3.50
C VAL A 160 -9.28 34.60 3.61
N GLY A 161 -10.22 34.26 2.74
CA GLY A 161 -11.56 34.86 2.72
C GLY A 161 -11.56 36.35 2.42
N LYS A 162 -10.62 36.85 1.60
CA LYS A 162 -10.45 38.28 1.29
C LYS A 162 -10.73 38.56 -0.16
N THR A 163 -11.31 39.76 -0.39
CA THR A 163 -11.47 40.37 -1.72
C THR A 163 -10.77 41.70 -1.75
N ILE A 164 -9.96 41.96 -2.76
CA ILE A 164 -9.24 43.20 -2.96
C ILE A 164 -9.63 43.78 -4.32
N ALA A 165 -10.16 45.00 -4.30
CA ALA A 165 -10.51 45.71 -5.52
C ALA A 165 -9.26 46.20 -6.25
N ILE A 166 -9.19 45.98 -7.56
CA ILE A 166 -8.07 46.41 -8.40
C ILE A 166 -8.29 47.86 -8.79
N HIS A 167 -7.32 48.72 -8.48
CA HIS A 167 -7.36 50.15 -8.76
C HIS A 167 -6.83 50.50 -10.17
N SER A 168 -5.85 49.72 -10.63
CA SER A 168 -5.22 49.97 -11.95
C SER A 168 -6.08 49.41 -13.09
N PRO A 169 -6.19 50.12 -14.23
CA PRO A 169 -6.83 49.55 -15.43
C PRO A 169 -5.92 48.58 -16.19
N VAL A 170 -4.65 48.50 -15.82
CA VAL A 170 -3.65 47.65 -16.49
C VAL A 170 -3.76 46.23 -15.97
N ALA A 171 -3.66 45.28 -16.87
CA ALA A 171 -3.75 43.86 -16.51
C ALA A 171 -2.66 43.46 -15.49
N ILE A 172 -3.08 42.68 -14.49
CA ILE A 172 -2.17 42.09 -13.50
C ILE A 172 -1.43 40.94 -14.17
N GLN A 173 -0.16 40.84 -13.86
CA GLN A 173 0.70 39.77 -14.30
C GLN A 173 1.09 38.79 -13.17
N ASP A 174 1.36 39.34 -11.98
CA ASP A 174 1.71 38.58 -10.81
C ASP A 174 1.32 39.33 -9.54
N VAL A 175 1.23 38.61 -8.45
CA VAL A 175 0.80 39.11 -7.14
C VAL A 175 1.69 38.54 -6.08
N ASP A 176 2.07 39.36 -5.08
CA ASP A 176 2.74 38.85 -3.90
C ASP A 176 2.29 39.57 -2.62
N VAL A 177 2.46 38.92 -1.49
CA VAL A 177 2.15 39.44 -0.15
C VAL A 177 3.41 39.48 0.70
N TYR A 178 3.90 40.69 0.98
CA TYR A 178 5.10 40.93 1.77
C TYR A 178 4.76 41.10 3.25
N GLU A 179 5.41 40.29 4.12
CA GLU A 179 5.28 40.33 5.59
C GLU A 179 3.84 40.28 6.13
N ASN A 180 2.88 39.76 5.38
CA ASN A 180 1.45 39.81 5.70
C ASN A 180 0.90 41.22 5.94
N ARG A 181 1.56 42.26 5.41
CA ARG A 181 1.22 43.67 5.64
C ARG A 181 0.81 44.39 4.36
N ILE A 182 1.53 44.14 3.29
CA ILE A 182 1.26 44.76 2.00
C ILE A 182 1.10 43.72 0.92
N MET A 183 0.19 43.97 0.00
CA MET A 183 0.02 43.20 -1.22
C MET A 183 0.54 44.01 -2.40
N LEU A 184 1.38 43.40 -3.19
CA LEU A 184 1.91 43.96 -4.41
C LEU A 184 1.21 43.32 -5.61
N MET A 185 0.73 44.12 -6.54
CA MET A 185 0.18 43.72 -7.83
C MET A 185 1.09 44.21 -8.93
N PHE A 186 1.83 43.29 -9.55
CA PHE A 186 2.70 43.63 -10.68
C PHE A 186 1.91 43.62 -11.97
N HIS A 187 2.01 44.70 -12.74
CA HIS A 187 1.24 44.87 -13.98
C HIS A 187 2.10 44.66 -15.22
N VAL A 188 1.44 44.38 -16.35
CA VAL A 188 2.11 44.13 -17.64
C VAL A 188 2.92 45.31 -18.17
N ASP A 189 2.59 46.53 -17.77
CA ASP A 189 3.31 47.77 -18.15
C ASP A 189 4.55 48.08 -17.29
N GLY A 190 4.88 47.24 -16.30
CA GLY A 190 6.00 47.47 -15.39
C GLY A 190 5.66 48.33 -14.18
N SER A 191 4.41 48.64 -13.98
CA SER A 191 3.98 49.26 -12.73
C SER A 191 3.72 48.21 -11.65
N VAL A 192 3.87 48.63 -10.39
CA VAL A 192 3.50 47.87 -9.22
C VAL A 192 2.50 48.64 -8.38
N GLY A 193 1.29 48.10 -8.22
CA GLY A 193 0.28 48.63 -7.33
C GLY A 193 0.45 48.06 -5.94
N VAL A 194 0.51 48.90 -4.93
CA VAL A 194 0.72 48.48 -3.55
C VAL A 194 -0.54 48.74 -2.72
N TYR A 195 -0.97 47.75 -2.00
CA TYR A 195 -2.21 47.76 -1.23
C TYR A 195 -1.90 47.35 0.23
N ASP A 196 -2.68 47.91 1.15
CA ASP A 196 -2.70 47.41 2.53
C ASP A 196 -3.39 46.03 2.54
N TYR A 197 -2.66 44.98 2.94
CA TYR A 197 -3.14 43.62 2.88
C TYR A 197 -4.36 43.34 3.79
N HIS A 198 -4.48 44.08 4.91
CA HIS A 198 -5.58 43.83 5.86
C HIS A 198 -6.88 44.54 5.44
N SER A 199 -6.80 45.78 5.00
CA SER A 199 -7.97 46.57 4.59
C SER A 199 -8.30 46.45 3.10
N GLY A 200 -7.40 45.95 2.28
CA GLY A 200 -7.53 45.96 0.81
C GLY A 200 -7.43 47.37 0.18
N ARG A 201 -7.05 48.38 0.99
CA ARG A 201 -6.98 49.77 0.49
C ARG A 201 -5.74 49.96 -0.38
N PHE A 202 -5.94 50.56 -1.56
CA PHE A 202 -4.85 51.02 -2.42
C PHE A 202 -4.02 52.09 -1.70
N LEU A 203 -2.69 51.92 -1.72
CA LEU A 203 -1.74 52.84 -1.06
C LEU A 203 -1.06 53.74 -2.10
N TYR A 204 -0.40 53.15 -3.07
CA TYR A 204 0.33 53.86 -4.12
C TYR A 204 0.66 52.94 -5.29
N GLN A 205 1.17 53.54 -6.39
CA GLN A 205 1.68 52.80 -7.55
C GLN A 205 3.04 53.39 -7.94
N ASP A 206 4.00 52.50 -8.19
CA ASP A 206 5.33 52.86 -8.66
C ASP A 206 5.55 52.25 -10.06
N HIS A 207 6.42 52.85 -10.87
CA HIS A 207 6.65 52.44 -12.26
C HIS A 207 8.13 52.16 -12.50
N ALA A 208 8.41 51.03 -13.18
CA ALA A 208 9.76 50.65 -13.56
C ALA A 208 10.28 51.41 -14.79
N PHE A 209 9.37 51.87 -15.62
CA PHE A 209 9.69 52.52 -16.90
C PHE A 209 9.01 53.87 -17.03
N GLU A 210 9.66 54.80 -17.77
CA GLU A 210 9.01 55.97 -18.28
C GLU A 210 7.94 55.63 -19.33
N ASP A 211 6.98 56.49 -19.56
CA ASP A 211 5.81 56.23 -20.42
C ASP A 211 6.19 55.73 -21.83
N ALA A 212 7.29 56.22 -22.41
CA ALA A 212 7.75 55.82 -23.75
C ALA A 212 8.30 54.37 -23.82
N GLU A 213 8.70 53.79 -22.70
CA GLU A 213 9.28 52.43 -22.65
C GLU A 213 8.33 51.38 -22.12
N ARG A 214 7.16 51.71 -21.55
CA ARG A 214 6.21 50.78 -20.95
C ARG A 214 5.78 49.67 -21.92
N ASP A 215 5.47 50.01 -23.16
CA ASP A 215 5.04 49.02 -24.16
C ASP A 215 6.22 48.16 -24.67
N ARG A 216 7.44 48.67 -24.58
CA ARG A 216 8.64 48.00 -25.07
C ARG A 216 8.96 46.73 -24.33
N PHE A 217 8.75 46.71 -22.97
CA PHE A 217 9.04 45.60 -22.11
C PHE A 217 7.77 44.96 -21.50
N SER A 218 6.72 44.86 -22.29
CA SER A 218 5.42 44.36 -21.84
C SER A 218 5.36 42.82 -21.65
N LYS A 219 6.36 42.11 -22.14
CA LYS A 219 6.45 40.66 -21.97
C LYS A 219 7.33 40.35 -20.78
N THR A 220 6.72 39.90 -19.71
CA THR A 220 7.46 39.42 -18.54
C THR A 220 7.53 37.93 -18.51
N SER A 221 8.44 37.45 -17.71
CA SER A 221 8.58 36.01 -17.47
C SER A 221 8.41 35.66 -16.01
N GLU A 222 9.18 36.24 -15.10
CA GLU A 222 9.19 35.78 -13.71
C GLU A 222 9.54 36.90 -12.73
N ILE A 223 9.06 36.72 -11.48
CA ILE A 223 9.33 37.60 -10.34
C ILE A 223 9.77 36.74 -9.18
N CYS A 224 10.78 37.15 -8.43
CA CYS A 224 11.17 36.53 -7.17
C CYS A 224 11.50 37.58 -6.10
N LEU A 225 11.30 37.19 -4.85
CA LEU A 225 11.65 37.98 -3.67
C LEU A 225 12.97 37.45 -3.06
N MET A 226 13.92 38.38 -2.80
CA MET A 226 15.11 38.09 -2.00
C MET A 226 15.28 39.19 -0.95
N GLY A 227 15.13 38.84 0.31
CA GLY A 227 15.13 39.79 1.42
C GLY A 227 13.94 40.77 1.34
N ASN A 228 14.19 42.04 1.13
CA ASN A 228 13.18 43.09 0.93
C ASN A 228 13.14 43.63 -0.50
N GLN A 229 13.70 42.91 -1.46
CA GLN A 229 13.82 43.31 -2.84
C GLN A 229 13.16 42.30 -3.77
N TYR A 230 12.33 42.82 -4.69
CA TYR A 230 11.77 42.03 -5.79
C TYR A 230 12.64 42.15 -7.03
N TYR A 231 12.95 41.00 -7.62
CA TYR A 231 13.66 40.93 -8.89
C TYR A 231 12.69 40.45 -9.95
N GLN A 232 12.69 41.15 -11.10
CA GLN A 232 11.77 40.86 -12.19
C GLN A 232 12.50 40.81 -13.54
N LEU A 233 12.20 39.75 -14.29
CA LEU A 233 12.63 39.63 -15.69
C LEU A 233 11.57 40.24 -16.60
N ARG A 234 12.02 41.03 -17.58
CA ARG A 234 11.16 41.56 -18.65
C ARG A 234 11.83 41.44 -20.00
N ASN A 235 11.02 41.13 -21.00
CA ASN A 235 11.47 41.01 -22.38
C ASN A 235 10.77 42.03 -23.27
N GLY A 236 11.54 42.59 -24.16
CA GLY A 236 11.09 43.45 -25.24
C GLY A 236 11.34 42.85 -26.62
N ASN A 237 11.32 43.66 -27.65
CA ASN A 237 11.64 43.26 -29.02
C ASN A 237 13.17 43.08 -29.18
N GLY A 238 13.68 41.89 -28.92
CA GLY A 238 15.12 41.56 -29.03
C GLY A 238 15.96 42.04 -27.86
N GLU A 239 15.36 42.38 -26.75
CA GLU A 239 16.04 42.80 -25.52
C GLU A 239 15.40 42.14 -24.29
N GLY A 240 16.23 41.81 -23.28
CA GLY A 240 15.82 41.39 -21.94
C GLY A 240 16.42 42.27 -20.88
N VAL A 241 15.67 42.56 -19.81
CA VAL A 241 16.13 43.34 -18.66
C VAL A 241 15.84 42.61 -17.35
N LEU A 242 16.78 42.72 -16.40
CA LEU A 242 16.57 42.36 -15.00
C LEU A 242 16.34 43.67 -14.23
N LEU A 243 15.22 43.76 -13.58
CA LEU A 243 14.81 44.88 -12.73
C LEU A 243 14.84 44.47 -11.26
N ARG A 244 15.10 45.43 -10.39
CA ARG A 244 14.99 45.29 -8.94
C ARG A 244 14.05 46.37 -8.39
N TYR A 245 13.07 45.96 -7.59
CA TYR A 245 12.21 46.85 -6.84
C TYR A 245 12.52 46.75 -5.37
N ASP A 246 12.96 47.83 -4.73
CA ASP A 246 13.19 47.91 -3.30
C ASP A 246 11.94 48.48 -2.60
N ILE A 247 11.31 47.68 -1.76
CA ILE A 247 10.06 48.02 -1.06
C ILE A 247 10.26 49.19 -0.10
N GLY A 248 11.42 49.25 0.57
CA GLY A 248 11.70 50.27 1.58
C GLY A 248 11.93 51.63 0.99
N THR A 249 12.67 51.74 -0.12
CA THR A 249 12.97 52.96 -0.81
C THR A 249 11.98 53.30 -1.93
N ARG A 250 11.12 52.32 -2.31
CA ARG A 250 10.15 52.46 -3.39
C ARG A 250 10.79 52.83 -4.75
N ARG A 251 11.97 52.25 -5.01
CA ARG A 251 12.74 52.54 -6.25
C ARG A 251 12.89 51.30 -7.09
N TRP A 252 12.81 51.53 -8.37
CA TRP A 252 13.18 50.57 -9.40
C TRP A 252 14.60 50.82 -9.88
N ASP A 253 15.40 49.78 -9.97
CA ASP A 253 16.73 49.79 -10.58
C ASP A 253 16.79 48.77 -11.71
N GLN A 254 17.36 49.18 -12.86
CA GLN A 254 17.71 48.27 -13.94
C GLN A 254 19.12 47.73 -13.70
N LEU A 255 19.23 46.42 -13.38
CA LEU A 255 20.48 45.77 -12.99
C LEU A 255 21.22 45.19 -14.20
N LEU A 256 20.49 44.61 -15.15
CA LEU A 256 21.02 43.99 -16.34
C LEU A 256 20.18 44.34 -17.56
N LYS A 257 20.84 44.63 -18.69
CA LYS A 257 20.22 44.70 -20.03
C LYS A 257 21.00 43.82 -20.99
N THR A 258 20.30 43.02 -21.76
CA THR A 258 20.89 42.06 -22.70
C THR A 258 20.06 41.97 -24.00
N THR A 259 20.67 41.45 -25.07
CA THR A 259 19.97 41.09 -26.29
C THR A 259 19.35 39.69 -26.25
N LEU A 260 19.54 38.96 -25.16
CA LEU A 260 18.96 37.63 -24.96
C LEU A 260 17.56 37.71 -24.38
N LYS A 261 16.75 36.74 -24.69
CA LYS A 261 15.46 36.53 -24.02
C LYS A 261 15.69 35.90 -22.66
N LEU A 262 15.12 36.49 -21.61
CA LEU A 262 15.21 36.04 -20.24
C LEU A 262 13.93 35.26 -19.89
N ASN A 263 14.05 33.97 -19.61
CA ASN A 263 12.91 33.07 -19.50
C ASN A 263 12.66 32.55 -18.08
N ALA A 264 13.71 32.38 -17.29
CA ALA A 264 13.64 31.77 -15.95
C ALA A 264 14.45 32.58 -14.94
N LEU A 265 13.96 32.64 -13.70
CA LEU A 265 14.61 33.35 -12.60
C LEU A 265 14.60 32.46 -11.35
N CYS A 266 15.79 32.02 -10.93
CA CYS A 266 15.92 31.14 -9.78
C CYS A 266 16.90 31.73 -8.76
N PRO A 267 16.43 32.20 -7.60
CA PRO A 267 17.31 32.70 -6.54
C PRO A 267 17.97 31.52 -5.80
N HIS A 268 19.26 31.68 -5.50
CA HIS A 268 20.01 30.71 -4.66
C HIS A 268 21.07 31.47 -3.87
N ASP A 269 20.96 31.52 -2.56
CA ASP A 269 21.74 32.35 -1.66
C ASP A 269 21.71 33.84 -2.07
N HIS A 270 22.87 34.42 -2.50
CA HIS A 270 22.98 35.77 -3.00
C HIS A 270 23.05 35.86 -4.54
N LEU A 271 22.87 34.75 -5.20
CA LEU A 271 22.95 34.65 -6.66
C LEU A 271 21.56 34.53 -7.29
N LEU A 272 21.41 35.13 -8.45
CA LEU A 272 20.26 34.95 -9.32
C LEU A 272 20.67 34.18 -10.57
N PHE A 273 20.14 32.98 -10.71
CA PHE A 273 20.29 32.18 -11.91
C PHE A 273 19.21 32.57 -12.91
N ILE A 274 19.61 32.95 -14.10
CA ILE A 274 18.72 33.48 -15.13
C ILE A 274 18.80 32.58 -16.36
N GLY A 275 17.72 31.87 -16.64
CA GLY A 275 17.60 31.05 -17.86
C GLY A 275 17.38 31.96 -19.09
N THR A 276 18.10 31.67 -20.18
CA THR A 276 18.01 32.44 -21.43
C THR A 276 17.70 31.55 -22.63
N ASP A 277 17.45 32.16 -23.78
CA ASP A 277 17.36 31.44 -25.07
C ASP A 277 18.72 30.86 -25.52
N TYR A 278 19.83 31.22 -24.86
CA TYR A 278 21.18 30.76 -25.17
C TYR A 278 22.03 30.47 -23.91
N GLY A 279 21.71 29.39 -23.19
CA GLY A 279 22.33 29.06 -21.91
C GLY A 279 21.73 29.84 -20.72
N TYR A 280 22.51 30.03 -19.65
CA TYR A 280 22.06 30.78 -18.48
C TYR A 280 23.08 31.82 -18.02
N MET A 281 22.61 32.82 -17.31
CA MET A 281 23.42 33.83 -16.64
C MET A 281 23.32 33.63 -15.11
N VAL A 282 24.38 34.03 -14.44
CA VAL A 282 24.40 34.11 -12.96
C VAL A 282 24.74 35.54 -12.59
N TYR A 283 23.81 36.19 -11.94
CA TYR A 283 23.96 37.55 -11.42
C TYR A 283 24.24 37.52 -9.94
N ASP A 284 25.35 38.03 -9.49
CA ASP A 284 25.73 38.17 -8.08
C ASP A 284 25.12 39.47 -7.54
N THR A 285 24.19 39.38 -6.60
CA THR A 285 23.49 40.55 -6.02
C THR A 285 24.38 41.35 -5.05
N LEU A 286 25.49 40.80 -4.56
CA LEU A 286 26.45 41.47 -3.68
C LEU A 286 27.47 42.29 -4.47
N THR A 287 27.98 41.75 -5.56
CA THR A 287 29.02 42.39 -6.39
C THR A 287 28.50 43.11 -7.60
N GLY A 288 27.28 42.77 -8.06
CA GLY A 288 26.67 43.29 -9.29
C GLY A 288 27.30 42.69 -10.56
N THR A 289 28.08 41.63 -10.44
CA THR A 289 28.71 40.98 -11.58
C THR A 289 27.81 39.94 -12.22
N THR A 290 28.00 39.70 -13.53
CA THR A 290 27.23 38.71 -14.28
C THR A 290 28.17 37.80 -15.02
N GLU A 291 27.98 36.49 -14.83
CA GLU A 291 28.62 35.46 -15.63
C GLU A 291 27.61 34.85 -16.61
N HIS A 292 28.04 34.55 -17.86
CA HIS A 292 27.18 33.93 -18.87
C HIS A 292 27.75 32.60 -19.33
N VAL A 293 27.07 31.52 -18.98
CA VAL A 293 27.36 30.16 -19.39
C VAL A 293 26.60 29.84 -20.69
N LYS A 294 27.25 30.09 -21.83
CA LYS A 294 26.64 29.93 -23.17
C LYS A 294 26.55 28.47 -23.62
N VAL A 295 27.54 27.67 -23.21
CA VAL A 295 27.69 26.28 -23.63
C VAL A 295 27.69 25.40 -22.39
N LEU A 296 26.71 24.52 -22.28
CA LEU A 296 26.61 23.60 -21.18
C LEU A 296 27.53 22.40 -21.41
N GLN A 297 28.38 22.13 -20.44
CA GLN A 297 29.19 20.91 -20.42
C GLN A 297 28.32 19.73 -20.01
N LEU A 298 28.19 18.73 -20.86
CA LEU A 298 27.47 17.50 -20.56
C LEU A 298 28.43 16.39 -20.13
N SER A 299 27.89 15.42 -19.44
CA SER A 299 28.62 14.19 -19.14
C SER A 299 29.22 13.60 -20.42
N LYS A 300 30.36 12.91 -20.28
CA LYS A 300 31.13 12.32 -21.38
C LYS A 300 31.79 13.36 -22.34
N GLY A 301 32.13 14.52 -21.82
CA GLY A 301 32.85 15.55 -22.58
C GLY A 301 32.07 16.18 -23.73
N ARG A 302 30.78 15.95 -23.84
CA ARG A 302 29.90 16.59 -24.82
C ARG A 302 29.56 18.02 -24.40
N THR A 303 29.21 18.84 -25.38
CA THR A 303 28.76 20.21 -25.13
C THR A 303 27.42 20.46 -25.81
N GLN A 304 26.60 21.35 -25.26
CA GLN A 304 25.30 21.64 -25.81
C GLN A 304 24.90 23.08 -25.57
N HIS A 305 24.25 23.68 -26.56
CA HIS A 305 23.45 24.89 -26.37
C HIS A 305 22.02 24.52 -26.00
N ALA A 306 21.45 25.23 -25.05
CA ALA A 306 20.09 25.00 -24.62
C ALA A 306 19.29 26.29 -24.48
N TYR A 307 18.05 26.27 -24.96
CA TYR A 307 17.04 27.26 -24.61
C TYR A 307 16.46 26.83 -23.26
N ILE A 308 16.67 27.62 -22.22
CA ILE A 308 16.25 27.30 -20.84
C ILE A 308 14.88 27.94 -20.58
N GLN A 309 13.96 27.10 -20.10
CA GLN A 309 12.60 27.53 -19.78
C GLN A 309 12.37 27.70 -18.29
N SER A 310 12.99 26.86 -17.46
CA SER A 310 12.84 26.90 -16.00
C SER A 310 14.10 26.37 -15.30
N MET A 311 14.27 26.78 -14.05
CA MET A 311 15.41 26.37 -13.21
C MET A 311 14.94 26.20 -11.77
N THR A 312 15.51 25.24 -11.05
CA THR A 312 15.30 25.06 -9.62
C THR A 312 16.48 24.39 -8.96
N PHE A 313 16.60 24.53 -7.64
CA PHE A 313 17.55 23.78 -6.84
C PHE A 313 16.81 22.71 -6.03
N ASP A 314 17.42 21.55 -5.89
CA ASP A 314 16.95 20.54 -4.95
C ASP A 314 17.47 20.79 -3.53
N TYR A 315 16.99 20.01 -2.55
CA TYR A 315 17.41 20.14 -1.15
C TYR A 315 18.88 19.78 -0.90
N GLN A 316 19.56 19.19 -1.88
CA GLN A 316 20.97 18.85 -1.82
C GLN A 316 21.85 19.90 -2.51
N GLY A 317 21.22 20.95 -3.03
CA GLY A 317 21.89 22.05 -3.76
C GLY A 317 22.19 21.75 -5.23
N GLY A 318 21.67 20.66 -5.78
CA GLY A 318 21.77 20.33 -7.19
C GLY A 318 20.92 21.26 -8.06
N LEU A 319 21.48 21.72 -9.17
CA LEU A 319 20.80 22.59 -10.13
C LEU A 319 20.08 21.77 -11.20
N TRP A 320 18.77 21.96 -11.31
CA TRP A 320 17.90 21.37 -12.30
C TRP A 320 17.46 22.41 -13.32
N ILE A 321 17.58 22.11 -14.60
CA ILE A 321 17.27 23.00 -15.69
C ILE A 321 16.30 22.35 -16.67
N GLY A 322 15.12 22.95 -16.85
CA GLY A 322 14.16 22.59 -17.88
C GLY A 322 14.49 23.28 -19.21
N THR A 323 14.49 22.51 -20.30
CA THR A 323 14.82 23.00 -21.62
C THR A 323 13.69 22.82 -22.62
N GLU A 324 13.65 23.64 -23.68
CA GLU A 324 12.59 23.57 -24.69
C GLU A 324 12.58 22.23 -25.48
N LYS A 325 13.77 21.65 -25.78
CA LYS A 325 13.87 20.48 -26.67
C LYS A 325 14.95 19.47 -26.26
N ARG A 326 15.60 19.70 -25.14
CA ARG A 326 16.80 18.91 -24.74
C ARG A 326 16.58 18.10 -23.45
N GLY A 327 15.31 17.98 -23.02
CA GLY A 327 14.96 17.31 -21.79
C GLY A 327 15.27 18.13 -20.54
N LEU A 328 15.47 17.43 -19.46
CA LEU A 328 15.82 17.96 -18.15
C LEU A 328 17.32 17.76 -17.92
N LEU A 329 17.99 18.81 -17.47
CA LEU A 329 19.41 18.80 -17.17
C LEU A 329 19.61 18.90 -15.67
N TYR A 330 20.54 18.12 -15.13
CA TYR A 330 20.92 18.15 -13.72
C TYR A 330 22.42 18.34 -13.54
N ALA A 331 22.82 19.29 -12.71
CA ALA A 331 24.20 19.47 -12.30
C ALA A 331 24.34 19.41 -10.79
N LYS A 332 25.34 18.69 -10.31
CA LYS A 332 25.68 18.65 -8.88
C LYS A 332 26.10 20.02 -8.36
N PRO A 333 25.93 20.30 -7.04
CA PRO A 333 26.30 21.58 -6.44
C PRO A 333 27.81 21.86 -6.50
N TYR A 334 28.61 20.83 -6.66
CA TYR A 334 30.05 20.94 -6.82
C TYR A 334 30.47 20.41 -8.18
N GLY A 335 31.46 21.04 -8.76
CA GLY A 335 32.07 20.51 -9.99
C GLY A 335 32.55 19.09 -9.79
N THR A 336 32.50 18.28 -10.83
CA THR A 336 33.11 16.97 -10.79
C THR A 336 34.62 17.10 -10.99
N PRO A 337 35.48 16.43 -10.14
CA PRO A 337 36.90 16.39 -10.39
C PRO A 337 37.26 15.58 -11.63
N PHE A 338 36.34 14.77 -12.13
CA PHE A 338 36.55 13.97 -13.32
C PHE A 338 36.37 14.75 -14.60
N LYS A 339 37.44 14.86 -15.43
CA LYS A 339 37.39 15.47 -16.75
C LYS A 339 37.51 14.35 -17.80
N SER A 340 36.43 14.19 -18.57
CA SER A 340 36.38 13.19 -19.65
C SER A 340 36.58 13.87 -21.02
N TYR A 341 37.49 13.39 -21.80
CA TYR A 341 37.78 13.91 -23.13
C TYR A 341 37.58 12.82 -24.18
N PHE A 342 36.89 13.15 -25.26
CA PHE A 342 36.68 12.22 -26.37
C PHE A 342 38.02 11.88 -26.99
N TRP A 343 38.27 10.61 -27.37
CA TRP A 343 39.56 10.06 -27.74
C TRP A 343 40.22 10.80 -28.90
N ASP A 344 39.44 11.33 -29.87
CA ASP A 344 39.95 12.08 -31.04
C ASP A 344 40.25 13.55 -30.74
N SER A 345 39.95 14.05 -29.56
CA SER A 345 40.21 15.42 -29.17
C SER A 345 41.71 15.68 -29.00
N PRO A 346 42.25 16.88 -29.34
CA PRO A 346 43.66 17.19 -29.17
C PRO A 346 44.16 16.99 -27.72
N ARG A 347 43.29 17.21 -26.72
CA ARG A 347 43.65 16.99 -25.31
C ARG A 347 43.78 15.49 -24.98
N ALA A 348 42.81 14.68 -25.43
CA ALA A 348 42.89 13.24 -25.24
C ALA A 348 44.11 12.64 -25.92
N GLN A 349 44.43 13.01 -27.15
CA GLN A 349 45.59 12.53 -27.90
C GLN A 349 46.91 12.84 -27.15
N LYS A 350 47.02 13.98 -26.51
CA LYS A 350 48.15 14.31 -25.64
C LYS A 350 48.29 13.30 -24.48
N TYR A 351 47.19 12.98 -23.82
CA TYR A 351 47.20 12.02 -22.72
C TYR A 351 47.40 10.59 -23.17
N ILE A 352 46.87 10.17 -24.31
CA ILE A 352 47.14 8.85 -24.93
C ILE A 352 48.61 8.70 -25.19
N HIS A 353 49.26 9.72 -25.83
CA HIS A 353 50.71 9.70 -26.07
C HIS A 353 51.49 9.63 -24.73
N LEU A 354 51.05 10.30 -23.70
CA LEU A 354 51.68 10.23 -22.37
C LEU A 354 51.56 8.83 -21.76
N ILE A 355 50.40 8.19 -21.86
CA ILE A 355 50.20 6.80 -21.44
C ILE A 355 51.16 5.87 -22.21
N ASP A 356 51.23 6.00 -23.56
CA ASP A 356 52.12 5.17 -24.40
C ASP A 356 53.59 5.35 -24.04
N LYS A 357 54.00 6.58 -23.72
CA LYS A 357 55.38 6.89 -23.31
C LYS A 357 55.72 6.32 -21.93
N THR A 358 54.75 6.38 -20.99
CA THR A 358 54.96 5.97 -19.58
C THR A 358 54.92 4.45 -19.43
N LEU A 359 53.99 3.80 -20.10
CA LEU A 359 53.81 2.35 -20.09
C LEU A 359 54.74 1.65 -21.09
N LYS A 360 55.99 2.06 -21.22
CA LYS A 360 56.99 1.36 -22.06
C LYS A 360 56.90 -0.14 -21.81
N THR A 361 56.30 -0.81 -22.73
CA THR A 361 55.87 -2.19 -22.72
C THR A 361 57.00 -3.17 -22.45
N ASP A 362 57.00 -3.76 -21.27
CA ASP A 362 57.42 -5.14 -21.13
C ASP A 362 56.36 -6.00 -21.83
N ASN A 363 56.62 -6.36 -23.09
CA ASN A 363 55.68 -7.16 -23.92
C ASN A 363 55.55 -8.61 -23.44
N LYS A 364 55.47 -8.86 -22.14
CA LYS A 364 55.16 -10.21 -21.63
C LYS A 364 53.67 -10.43 -21.71
N PRO A 365 53.20 -11.45 -22.44
CA PRO A 365 51.78 -11.76 -22.48
C PRO A 365 51.28 -12.07 -21.08
N LEU A 366 50.19 -11.43 -20.69
CA LEU A 366 49.50 -11.68 -19.42
C LEU A 366 48.91 -13.10 -19.42
N PRO A 367 48.81 -13.76 -18.27
CA PRO A 367 48.13 -15.04 -18.16
C PRO A 367 46.69 -14.96 -18.67
N ARG A 368 46.14 -16.08 -19.13
CA ARG A 368 44.77 -16.16 -19.60
C ARG A 368 43.82 -15.71 -18.51
N LYS A 369 42.85 -14.85 -18.81
CA LYS A 369 41.89 -14.23 -17.88
C LYS A 369 42.45 -13.13 -16.96
N VAL A 370 43.68 -12.66 -17.16
CA VAL A 370 44.23 -11.51 -16.45
C VAL A 370 44.27 -10.32 -17.38
N ASN A 371 43.72 -9.19 -16.97
CA ASN A 371 43.66 -7.95 -17.76
C ASN A 371 44.79 -6.98 -17.39
N CYS A 372 45.20 -6.95 -16.11
CA CYS A 372 46.30 -6.11 -15.63
C CYS A 372 46.89 -6.68 -14.34
N ILE A 373 48.15 -6.31 -14.08
CA ILE A 373 48.88 -6.59 -12.84
C ILE A 373 49.48 -5.28 -12.36
N TYR A 374 49.37 -4.97 -11.10
CA TYR A 374 49.93 -3.79 -10.46
C TYR A 374 50.55 -4.16 -9.11
N THR A 375 51.74 -3.64 -8.81
CA THR A 375 52.34 -3.77 -7.47
C THR A 375 52.34 -2.40 -6.85
N ASP A 376 51.68 -2.26 -5.71
CA ASP A 376 51.55 -1.00 -5.02
C ASP A 376 52.82 -0.65 -4.18
N SER A 377 52.83 0.53 -3.60
CA SER A 377 53.96 1.03 -2.79
C SER A 377 54.23 0.20 -1.52
N ARG A 378 53.27 -0.62 -1.08
CA ARG A 378 53.39 -1.54 0.07
C ARG A 378 53.99 -2.89 -0.36
N GLY A 379 54.18 -3.09 -1.65
CA GLY A 379 54.63 -4.37 -2.22
C GLY A 379 53.53 -5.40 -2.40
N TRP A 380 52.26 -4.99 -2.30
CA TRP A 380 51.13 -5.88 -2.56
C TRP A 380 50.92 -6.01 -4.06
N LYS A 381 50.66 -7.23 -4.47
CA LYS A 381 50.35 -7.54 -5.88
C LYS A 381 48.87 -7.55 -6.09
N TRP A 382 48.41 -6.70 -6.99
CA TRP A 382 47.00 -6.59 -7.40
C TRP A 382 46.86 -7.12 -8.83
N THR A 383 45.86 -7.97 -9.03
CA THR A 383 45.59 -8.58 -10.34
C THR A 383 44.12 -8.28 -10.72
N GLY A 384 43.97 -7.55 -11.82
CA GLY A 384 42.66 -7.31 -12.41
C GLY A 384 42.27 -8.47 -13.32
N THR A 385 41.14 -9.10 -13.05
CA THR A 385 40.68 -10.30 -13.76
C THR A 385 39.27 -10.11 -14.33
N PHE A 386 38.75 -11.14 -15.01
CA PHE A 386 37.35 -11.19 -15.44
C PHE A 386 36.35 -11.49 -14.29
N ASN A 387 36.88 -11.86 -13.11
CA ASN A 387 36.05 -12.30 -11.96
C ASN A 387 36.33 -11.46 -10.71
N GLY A 388 36.83 -10.25 -10.85
CA GLY A 388 37.10 -9.34 -9.75
C GLY A 388 38.55 -8.87 -9.69
N LEU A 389 38.85 -8.18 -8.60
CA LEU A 389 40.16 -7.67 -8.22
C LEU A 389 40.75 -8.61 -7.19
N GLU A 390 41.86 -9.25 -7.54
CA GLU A 390 42.63 -10.14 -6.66
C GLU A 390 43.78 -9.38 -6.01
N MET A 391 43.98 -9.54 -4.72
CA MET A 391 45.06 -9.01 -3.92
C MET A 391 45.90 -10.16 -3.35
N GLU A 392 47.19 -10.05 -3.43
CA GLU A 392 48.16 -10.92 -2.78
C GLU A 392 49.18 -10.05 -2.03
N ASN A 393 49.21 -10.18 -0.70
CA ASN A 393 50.16 -9.46 0.12
C ASN A 393 51.55 -10.16 0.13
N PRO A 394 52.64 -9.50 0.59
CA PRO A 394 53.97 -10.12 0.65
C PRO A 394 54.08 -11.36 1.54
N TYR A 395 53.09 -11.58 2.42
CA TYR A 395 53.05 -12.74 3.31
C TYR A 395 52.25 -13.91 2.71
N GLY A 396 51.79 -13.79 1.47
CA GLY A 396 51.06 -14.84 0.74
C GLY A 396 49.58 -14.92 1.02
N SER A 397 49.01 -13.97 1.79
CA SER A 397 47.54 -13.88 1.96
C SER A 397 46.90 -13.37 0.67
N LYS A 398 45.85 -14.06 0.22
CA LYS A 398 45.09 -13.73 -1.00
C LYS A 398 43.64 -13.36 -0.65
N GLN A 399 43.16 -12.33 -1.30
CA GLN A 399 41.78 -11.89 -1.20
C GLN A 399 41.25 -11.48 -2.57
N THR A 400 40.00 -11.77 -2.86
CA THR A 400 39.33 -11.38 -4.10
C THR A 400 38.14 -10.47 -3.77
N PHE A 401 38.10 -9.34 -4.45
CA PHE A 401 37.02 -8.35 -4.32
C PHE A 401 36.15 -8.41 -5.58
N THR A 402 34.86 -8.39 -5.38
CA THR A 402 33.81 -8.46 -6.42
C THR A 402 32.83 -7.30 -6.31
N HIS A 403 31.78 -7.32 -7.10
CA HIS A 403 30.73 -6.30 -6.96
C HIS A 403 30.08 -6.33 -5.56
N LYS A 404 30.07 -7.48 -4.86
CA LYS A 404 29.57 -7.60 -3.48
C LYS A 404 30.41 -6.84 -2.45
N ASP A 405 31.63 -6.52 -2.81
CA ASP A 405 32.56 -5.78 -1.97
C ASP A 405 32.60 -4.29 -2.36
N GLY A 406 31.88 -3.88 -3.42
CA GLY A 406 31.77 -2.49 -3.88
C GLY A 406 32.32 -2.21 -5.28
N LEU A 407 32.85 -3.19 -6.01
CA LEU A 407 33.25 -2.97 -7.39
C LEU A 407 32.03 -2.65 -8.27
N THR A 408 32.18 -1.69 -9.18
CA THR A 408 31.13 -1.33 -10.14
C THR A 408 30.81 -2.45 -11.14
N ASN A 409 31.82 -3.29 -11.43
CA ASN A 409 31.69 -4.49 -12.27
C ASN A 409 32.82 -5.47 -11.94
N GLU A 410 32.63 -6.76 -12.22
CA GLU A 410 33.62 -7.79 -11.92
C GLU A 410 34.80 -7.84 -12.90
N VAL A 411 34.65 -7.31 -14.11
CA VAL A 411 35.72 -7.26 -15.10
C VAL A 411 36.61 -6.04 -14.85
N VAL A 412 37.77 -6.26 -14.27
CA VAL A 412 38.75 -5.23 -13.93
C VAL A 412 39.72 -5.05 -15.06
N HIS A 413 39.99 -3.80 -15.49
CA HIS A 413 40.82 -3.49 -16.66
C HIS A 413 42.15 -2.82 -16.32
N SER A 414 42.17 -1.86 -15.40
CA SER A 414 43.37 -1.12 -15.03
C SER A 414 43.39 -0.81 -13.55
N ILE A 415 44.62 -0.69 -13.01
CA ILE A 415 44.84 -0.36 -11.58
C ILE A 415 45.97 0.66 -11.54
N VAL A 416 45.81 1.70 -10.72
CA VAL A 416 46.83 2.71 -10.43
C VAL A 416 46.71 3.19 -8.99
N GLU A 417 47.85 3.46 -8.33
CA GLU A 417 47.88 4.01 -6.97
C GLU A 417 48.02 5.53 -7.00
N ASP A 418 47.32 6.21 -6.12
CA ASP A 418 47.42 7.65 -5.89
C ASP A 418 48.48 7.99 -4.83
N LYS A 419 48.79 9.26 -4.65
CA LYS A 419 49.74 9.75 -3.64
C LYS A 419 49.31 9.51 -2.19
N MET A 420 48.03 9.23 -1.96
CA MET A 420 47.47 8.90 -0.65
C MET A 420 47.45 7.39 -0.40
N HIS A 421 48.05 6.62 -1.30
CA HIS A 421 48.15 5.15 -1.27
C HIS A 421 46.79 4.43 -1.41
N ASN A 422 45.76 5.08 -1.97
CA ASN A 422 44.55 4.40 -2.42
C ASN A 422 44.74 3.90 -3.86
N LEU A 423 44.01 2.84 -4.20
CA LEU A 423 44.02 2.33 -5.58
C LEU A 423 42.81 2.82 -6.33
N TRP A 424 43.00 3.16 -7.59
CA TRP A 424 41.95 3.49 -8.52
C TRP A 424 41.87 2.38 -9.57
N VAL A 425 40.71 1.74 -9.62
CA VAL A 425 40.48 0.51 -10.38
C VAL A 425 39.39 0.76 -11.41
N THR A 426 39.70 0.52 -12.68
CA THR A 426 38.74 0.63 -13.77
C THR A 426 38.06 -0.70 -14.06
N THR A 427 36.79 -0.68 -14.45
CA THR A 427 36.01 -1.87 -14.78
C THR A 427 35.31 -1.72 -16.13
N SER A 428 34.54 -2.73 -16.55
CA SER A 428 33.69 -2.63 -17.76
C SER A 428 32.52 -1.67 -17.56
N TYR A 429 32.29 -1.20 -16.34
CA TYR A 429 31.22 -0.26 -16.02
C TYR A 429 31.68 0.73 -14.94
N GLY A 430 32.29 1.84 -15.36
CA GLY A 430 32.82 2.82 -14.43
C GLY A 430 34.13 2.41 -13.76
N MET A 431 34.38 2.98 -12.59
CA MET A 431 35.61 2.75 -11.82
C MET A 431 35.34 2.81 -10.32
N CYS A 432 36.35 2.37 -9.54
CA CYS A 432 36.30 2.37 -8.08
C CYS A 432 37.56 2.94 -7.46
N GLN A 433 37.43 3.58 -6.30
CA GLN A 433 38.52 3.88 -5.38
C GLN A 433 38.57 2.79 -4.30
N VAL A 434 39.69 2.08 -4.18
CA VAL A 434 39.93 1.11 -3.11
C VAL A 434 40.71 1.78 -2.01
N GLN A 435 40.07 2.05 -0.87
CA GLN A 435 40.70 2.69 0.29
C GLN A 435 41.34 1.65 1.19
N ILE A 436 42.60 1.87 1.50
CA ILE A 436 43.41 0.93 2.28
C ILE A 436 43.95 1.66 3.53
N LYS A 437 43.57 1.18 4.70
CA LYS A 437 44.01 1.71 6.01
C LYS A 437 44.57 0.56 6.86
N ASN A 438 45.68 0.79 7.54
CA ASN A 438 46.27 -0.19 8.46
C ASN A 438 46.54 -1.57 7.85
N GLY A 439 46.77 -1.63 6.54
CA GLY A 439 47.01 -2.90 5.86
C GLY A 439 45.78 -3.71 5.52
N GLU A 440 44.60 -3.10 5.51
CA GLU A 440 43.34 -3.72 5.13
C GLU A 440 42.55 -2.83 4.17
N VAL A 441 41.85 -3.43 3.23
CA VAL A 441 40.86 -2.72 2.41
C VAL A 441 39.68 -2.36 3.29
N THR A 442 39.48 -1.08 3.54
CA THR A 442 38.44 -0.58 4.45
C THR A 442 37.16 -0.24 3.70
N HIS A 443 37.28 0.19 2.44
CA HIS A 443 36.15 0.62 1.64
C HIS A 443 36.47 0.60 0.15
N ILE A 444 35.49 0.29 -0.70
CA ILE A 444 35.55 0.40 -2.15
C ILE A 444 34.46 1.38 -2.58
N GLU A 445 34.87 2.53 -3.07
CA GLU A 445 34.00 3.64 -3.45
C GLU A 445 33.73 3.59 -4.97
N PRO A 446 32.48 3.38 -5.43
CA PRO A 446 32.17 3.33 -6.85
C PRO A 446 31.96 4.71 -7.46
N TYR A 447 32.36 4.88 -8.72
CA TYR A 447 32.16 6.06 -9.57
C TYR A 447 31.66 5.64 -10.94
N ILE A 448 30.55 6.25 -11.39
CA ILE A 448 29.89 5.91 -12.65
C ILE A 448 29.60 7.17 -13.49
N ASN A 449 28.83 7.04 -14.56
CA ASN A 449 28.50 8.14 -15.47
C ASN A 449 27.86 9.37 -14.80
N GLN A 450 27.18 9.19 -13.70
CA GLN A 450 26.63 10.29 -12.88
C GLN A 450 27.72 11.12 -12.20
N ASP A 451 28.94 10.60 -12.12
CA ASP A 451 30.15 11.29 -11.65
C ASP A 451 31.00 11.84 -12.79
N ASN A 452 30.50 11.82 -14.02
CA ASN A 452 31.25 12.11 -15.26
C ASN A 452 32.33 11.08 -15.61
N VAL A 453 32.24 9.89 -15.06
CA VAL A 453 33.09 8.75 -15.46
C VAL A 453 32.49 8.08 -16.70
N PRO A 454 33.29 7.75 -17.74
CA PRO A 454 32.76 7.09 -18.92
C PRO A 454 32.05 5.78 -18.60
N ASN A 455 30.84 5.61 -19.15
CA ASN A 455 30.03 4.39 -19.00
C ASN A 455 30.34 3.43 -20.17
N GLU A 456 31.58 3.05 -20.27
CA GLU A 456 32.15 2.18 -21.32
C GLU A 456 33.30 1.38 -20.76
N THR A 457 33.77 0.41 -21.53
CA THR A 457 34.90 -0.43 -21.15
C THR A 457 36.19 0.36 -21.16
N PHE A 458 36.94 0.32 -20.08
CA PHE A 458 38.29 0.84 -20.02
C PHE A 458 39.26 -0.13 -20.68
N LEU A 459 40.43 0.37 -21.17
CA LEU A 459 41.44 -0.45 -21.81
C LEU A 459 42.35 -1.09 -20.76
N ASN A 460 42.77 -2.34 -21.03
CA ASN A 460 43.58 -3.13 -20.11
C ASN A 460 44.96 -2.51 -19.84
N GLY A 461 45.29 -2.30 -18.57
CA GLY A 461 46.57 -1.77 -18.12
C GLY A 461 46.86 -0.32 -18.52
N ARG A 462 45.82 0.44 -18.99
CA ARG A 462 46.05 1.80 -19.53
C ARG A 462 45.60 2.87 -18.51
N ALA A 463 46.27 2.84 -17.37
CA ALA A 463 46.11 3.86 -16.30
C ALA A 463 47.50 4.27 -15.81
N ILE A 464 47.73 5.58 -15.60
CA ILE A 464 49.00 6.14 -15.13
C ILE A 464 48.71 7.24 -14.09
N LEU A 465 49.69 7.46 -13.21
CA LEU A 465 49.78 8.67 -12.37
C LEU A 465 50.78 9.62 -13.03
N ASP A 466 50.35 10.85 -13.38
CA ASP A 466 51.14 11.92 -13.93
C ASP A 466 51.09 13.14 -13.01
N GLY A 467 52.15 13.37 -12.24
CA GLY A 467 52.19 14.39 -11.21
C GLY A 467 51.15 14.14 -10.09
N ASP A 468 50.10 14.97 -10.01
CA ASP A 468 48.98 14.84 -9.05
C ASP A 468 47.76 14.24 -9.75
N SER A 469 47.80 14.07 -11.06
CA SER A 469 46.66 13.63 -11.84
C SER A 469 46.76 12.15 -12.21
N ILE A 470 45.63 11.45 -12.09
CA ILE A 470 45.44 10.11 -12.66
C ILE A 470 44.86 10.26 -14.05
N VAL A 471 45.45 9.50 -15.01
CA VAL A 471 44.98 9.43 -16.39
C VAL A 471 44.65 8.01 -16.74
N MET A 472 43.41 7.77 -17.21
CA MET A 472 42.91 6.45 -17.58
C MET A 472 42.28 6.48 -18.96
N GLN A 473 42.53 5.45 -19.76
CA GLN A 473 42.00 5.36 -21.11
C GLN A 473 40.83 4.35 -21.16
N ALA A 474 39.69 4.85 -21.61
CA ALA A 474 38.54 4.05 -22.00
C ALA A 474 38.51 3.86 -23.53
N LEU A 475 37.51 3.19 -24.07
CA LEU A 475 37.39 2.90 -25.49
C LEU A 475 37.30 4.18 -26.32
N ASP A 476 36.36 5.07 -25.96
CA ASP A 476 36.11 6.30 -26.70
C ASP A 476 36.48 7.58 -25.91
N HIS A 477 37.00 7.45 -24.69
CA HIS A 477 37.34 8.60 -23.84
C HIS A 477 38.68 8.42 -23.11
N VAL A 478 39.25 9.56 -22.73
CA VAL A 478 40.34 9.61 -21.74
C VAL A 478 39.83 10.36 -20.53
N LEU A 479 39.89 9.72 -19.37
CA LEU A 479 39.51 10.27 -18.08
C LEU A 479 40.74 10.81 -17.37
N VAL A 480 40.64 12.05 -16.86
CA VAL A 480 41.72 12.73 -16.12
C VAL A 480 41.15 13.35 -14.86
N PHE A 481 41.82 13.13 -13.74
CA PHE A 481 41.39 13.72 -12.47
C PHE A 481 42.50 13.78 -11.44
N ASP A 482 42.37 14.69 -10.47
CA ASP A 482 43.28 14.79 -9.34
C ASP A 482 42.58 14.18 -8.10
N PRO A 483 43.08 13.08 -7.54
CA PRO A 483 42.52 12.42 -6.37
C PRO A 483 42.44 13.31 -5.11
N SER A 484 43.29 14.34 -4.99
CA SER A 484 43.27 15.24 -3.83
C SER A 484 42.03 16.13 -3.76
N GLN A 485 41.34 16.29 -4.90
CA GLN A 485 40.11 17.10 -4.98
C GLN A 485 38.87 16.38 -4.47
N PHE A 486 38.96 15.11 -4.09
CA PHE A 486 37.85 14.35 -3.52
C PHE A 486 37.70 14.61 -2.03
N HIS A 487 36.65 15.32 -1.66
CA HIS A 487 36.32 15.63 -0.28
C HIS A 487 35.07 14.86 0.16
N ASN A 488 35.21 13.56 0.32
CA ASN A 488 34.07 12.68 0.64
C ASN A 488 33.42 12.98 2.00
N GLU A 489 34.12 13.61 2.93
CA GLU A 489 33.62 13.94 4.27
C GLU A 489 32.49 14.99 4.26
N LYS A 490 32.38 15.81 3.22
CA LYS A 490 31.34 16.87 3.12
C LYS A 490 29.94 16.30 2.93
N PHE A 491 29.78 15.11 2.37
CA PHE A 491 28.48 14.49 2.16
C PHE A 491 27.89 13.85 3.41
N ALA A 492 28.72 13.52 4.41
CA ALA A 492 28.27 12.87 5.63
C ALA A 492 27.30 13.73 6.46
N THR A 493 27.27 15.04 6.24
CA THR A 493 26.41 15.98 6.95
C THR A 493 25.05 16.21 6.28
N ILE A 494 24.87 15.80 5.01
CA ILE A 494 23.62 15.96 4.28
C ILE A 494 22.65 14.85 4.70
N PRO A 495 21.53 15.18 5.32
CA PRO A 495 20.56 14.16 5.71
C PRO A 495 19.86 13.59 4.50
N LEU A 496 19.81 12.27 4.38
CA LEU A 496 18.99 11.57 3.41
C LEU A 496 17.68 11.13 4.05
N THR A 497 16.58 11.49 3.42
CA THR A 497 15.23 11.19 3.90
C THR A 497 14.61 10.09 3.02
N PRO A 498 14.51 8.85 3.50
CA PRO A 498 13.86 7.81 2.74
C PRO A 498 12.37 8.11 2.55
N ARG A 499 11.87 7.88 1.35
CA ARG A 499 10.46 8.02 0.96
C ARG A 499 9.98 6.70 0.37
N LEU A 500 8.78 6.29 0.74
CA LEU A 500 8.09 5.20 0.07
C LEU A 500 7.51 5.75 -1.24
N ILE A 501 8.06 5.34 -2.38
CA ILE A 501 7.69 5.91 -3.68
C ILE A 501 6.73 5.04 -4.46
N ARG A 502 6.80 3.73 -4.30
CA ARG A 502 5.90 2.76 -4.93
C ARG A 502 5.61 1.59 -4.01
N MET A 503 4.40 1.09 -4.11
CA MET A 503 3.96 -0.14 -3.43
C MET A 503 3.14 -0.97 -4.40
N SER A 504 3.35 -2.27 -4.42
CA SER A 504 2.51 -3.21 -5.14
C SER A 504 1.97 -4.30 -4.22
N VAL A 505 0.74 -4.71 -4.47
CA VAL A 505 0.05 -5.77 -3.74
C VAL A 505 -0.36 -6.85 -4.74
N ASN A 506 0.05 -8.08 -4.50
CA ASN A 506 -0.16 -9.21 -5.41
C ASN A 506 0.28 -8.92 -6.86
N GLY A 507 1.33 -8.07 -7.02
CA GLY A 507 1.87 -7.67 -8.32
C GLY A 507 1.18 -6.48 -8.98
N ASN A 508 0.08 -5.96 -8.43
CA ASN A 508 -0.59 -4.75 -8.90
C ASN A 508 -0.03 -3.53 -8.17
N GLU A 509 0.37 -2.50 -8.90
CA GLU A 509 0.79 -1.23 -8.33
C GLU A 509 -0.41 -0.50 -7.72
N ILE A 510 -0.20 0.18 -6.58
CA ILE A 510 -1.26 0.84 -5.84
C ILE A 510 -1.32 2.31 -6.26
N GLU A 511 -2.51 2.74 -6.68
CA GLU A 511 -2.85 4.14 -6.89
C GLU A 511 -3.81 4.66 -5.82
N SER A 512 -3.83 5.97 -5.62
CA SER A 512 -4.70 6.64 -4.65
C SER A 512 -6.18 6.40 -4.96
N GLY A 513 -6.92 5.87 -4.00
CA GLY A 513 -8.37 5.64 -4.12
C GLY A 513 -8.75 4.48 -5.03
N GLU A 514 -7.79 3.79 -5.68
CA GLU A 514 -8.05 2.63 -6.51
C GLU A 514 -8.39 1.40 -5.67
N LYS A 515 -9.30 0.58 -6.19
CA LYS A 515 -9.68 -0.69 -5.56
C LYS A 515 -8.85 -1.83 -6.14
N ILE A 516 -8.20 -2.56 -5.26
CA ILE A 516 -7.57 -3.85 -5.57
C ILE A 516 -8.34 -4.91 -4.80
N ASP A 517 -8.91 -5.90 -5.50
CA ASP A 517 -9.76 -6.95 -4.91
C ASP A 517 -10.88 -6.37 -4.02
N ASP A 518 -11.61 -5.37 -4.52
CA ASP A 518 -12.70 -4.64 -3.85
C ASP A 518 -12.31 -3.80 -2.62
N GLN A 519 -11.02 -3.69 -2.28
CA GLN A 519 -10.54 -2.86 -1.19
C GLN A 519 -9.69 -1.69 -1.69
N VAL A 520 -9.90 -0.52 -1.10
CA VAL A 520 -9.01 0.64 -1.26
C VAL A 520 -7.89 0.53 -0.24
N VAL A 521 -6.66 0.31 -0.71
CA VAL A 521 -5.48 0.16 0.16
C VAL A 521 -5.05 1.49 0.75
N THR A 522 -5.17 2.56 0.00
CA THR A 522 -4.88 3.93 0.43
C THR A 522 -5.77 4.95 -0.27
N GLN A 523 -6.14 6.01 0.45
CA GLN A 523 -6.86 7.18 -0.08
C GLN A 523 -5.90 8.29 -0.54
N LYS A 524 -4.61 8.18 -0.23
CA LYS A 524 -3.57 9.13 -0.59
C LYS A 524 -2.58 8.47 -1.52
N ALA A 525 -1.78 9.26 -2.21
CA ALA A 525 -0.64 8.73 -2.94
C ALA A 525 0.32 8.01 -1.98
N VAL A 526 0.99 6.97 -2.46
CA VAL A 526 1.86 6.10 -1.66
C VAL A 526 2.90 6.91 -0.88
N ILE A 527 3.48 7.94 -1.49
CA ILE A 527 4.49 8.81 -0.85
C ILE A 527 3.96 9.62 0.34
N HIS A 528 2.64 9.82 0.43
CA HIS A 528 1.96 10.56 1.49
C HIS A 528 1.23 9.64 2.49
N THR A 529 1.47 8.34 2.40
CA THR A 529 0.81 7.33 3.23
C THR A 529 1.81 6.64 4.14
N ASP A 530 1.53 6.64 5.44
CA ASP A 530 2.37 5.98 6.45
C ASP A 530 1.76 4.64 6.91
N THR A 531 0.46 4.42 6.64
CA THR A 531 -0.26 3.21 7.07
C THR A 531 -1.10 2.67 5.92
N PHE A 532 -0.91 1.39 5.62
CA PHE A 532 -1.61 0.67 4.56
C PHE A 532 -2.42 -0.47 5.16
N ASN A 533 -3.66 -0.60 4.73
CA ASN A 533 -4.54 -1.68 5.14
C ASN A 533 -4.78 -2.61 3.94
N VAL A 534 -4.41 -3.87 4.09
CA VAL A 534 -4.54 -4.90 3.06
C VAL A 534 -5.34 -6.09 3.59
N ASN A 535 -6.08 -6.74 2.73
CA ASN A 535 -6.82 -7.95 3.07
C ASN A 535 -5.88 -9.15 3.30
N TYR A 536 -6.36 -10.15 4.02
CA TYR A 536 -5.61 -11.40 4.28
C TYR A 536 -5.16 -12.14 3.00
N ASN A 537 -5.86 -11.96 1.87
CA ASN A 537 -5.50 -12.54 0.56
C ASN A 537 -4.53 -11.64 -0.23
N GLN A 538 -4.27 -10.43 0.24
CA GLN A 538 -3.33 -9.46 -0.31
C GLN A 538 -1.99 -9.52 0.44
N ASN A 539 -1.45 -10.72 0.61
CA ASN A 539 -0.31 -11.00 1.49
C ASN A 539 1.05 -10.94 0.80
N SER A 540 1.10 -10.64 -0.48
CA SER A 540 2.33 -10.41 -1.24
C SER A 540 2.49 -8.92 -1.50
N VAL A 541 3.33 -8.26 -0.72
CA VAL A 541 3.57 -6.82 -0.78
C VAL A 541 5.00 -6.55 -1.19
N VAL A 542 5.20 -5.67 -2.17
CA VAL A 542 6.53 -5.17 -2.51
C VAL A 542 6.52 -3.66 -2.35
N VAL A 543 7.42 -3.14 -1.54
CA VAL A 543 7.60 -1.70 -1.33
C VAL A 543 8.94 -1.24 -1.90
N ILE A 544 8.94 -0.04 -2.49
CA ILE A 544 10.13 0.58 -3.08
C ILE A 544 10.35 1.92 -2.41
N PHE A 545 11.51 2.07 -1.79
CA PHE A 545 11.94 3.30 -1.16
C PHE A 545 13.00 4.00 -1.99
N SER A 546 12.95 5.33 -2.00
CA SER A 546 14.01 6.19 -2.51
C SER A 546 14.49 7.13 -1.40
N ALA A 547 15.78 7.26 -1.25
CA ALA A 547 16.37 8.31 -0.41
C ALA A 547 16.46 9.66 -1.13
N LEU A 548 16.00 9.73 -2.39
CA LEU A 548 16.11 10.88 -3.28
C LEU A 548 17.55 11.46 -3.29
N ASN A 549 18.53 10.56 -3.29
CA ASN A 549 19.94 10.92 -3.34
C ASN A 549 20.35 11.23 -4.78
N TYR A 550 20.21 12.49 -5.18
CA TYR A 550 20.58 12.95 -6.52
C TYR A 550 22.08 13.13 -6.69
N LEU A 551 22.81 13.33 -5.59
CA LEU A 551 24.26 13.55 -5.61
C LEU A 551 25.03 12.30 -5.97
N ARG A 552 24.73 11.20 -5.28
CA ARG A 552 25.44 9.92 -5.40
C ARG A 552 24.51 8.73 -5.20
N PRO A 553 23.59 8.47 -6.12
CA PRO A 553 22.56 7.43 -5.94
C PRO A 553 23.17 6.04 -5.63
N ILE A 554 24.23 5.65 -6.33
CA ILE A 554 24.88 4.35 -6.16
C ILE A 554 25.51 4.16 -4.76
N GLN A 555 25.80 5.27 -4.06
CA GLN A 555 26.36 5.30 -2.71
C GLN A 555 25.28 5.50 -1.63
N THR A 556 24.05 5.10 -1.91
CA THR A 556 23.00 5.14 -0.92
C THR A 556 23.03 3.87 -0.07
N TYR A 557 23.23 4.06 1.23
CA TYR A 557 23.12 3.01 2.23
C TYR A 557 21.79 3.12 2.92
N TYR A 558 21.13 1.98 3.10
CA TYR A 558 19.92 1.87 3.89
C TYR A 558 20.18 1.00 5.11
N ARG A 559 19.58 1.40 6.22
CA ARG A 559 19.40 0.54 7.38
C ARG A 559 17.91 0.32 7.56
N LEU A 560 17.48 -0.94 7.52
CA LEU A 560 16.08 -1.29 7.61
C LEU A 560 15.85 -2.41 8.62
N ARG A 561 14.66 -2.44 9.22
CA ARG A 561 14.11 -3.59 9.92
C ARG A 561 12.60 -3.62 9.76
N VAL A 562 12.01 -4.82 9.80
CA VAL A 562 10.57 -5.01 9.75
C VAL A 562 10.17 -5.87 10.94
N LYS A 563 9.49 -5.27 11.91
CA LYS A 563 9.01 -5.99 13.09
C LYS A 563 7.85 -6.90 12.71
N GLY A 564 7.96 -8.16 13.11
CA GLY A 564 6.98 -9.21 12.83
C GLY A 564 7.25 -10.04 11.57
N VAL A 565 8.38 -9.80 10.88
CA VAL A 565 8.79 -10.61 9.72
C VAL A 565 10.10 -11.31 10.05
N PRO A 566 10.14 -12.66 10.10
CA PRO A 566 11.36 -13.41 10.36
C PRO A 566 12.49 -13.02 9.40
N GLY A 567 13.69 -12.80 9.92
CA GLY A 567 14.86 -12.37 9.16
C GLY A 567 14.98 -10.86 8.96
N PHE A 568 13.98 -10.07 9.35
CA PHE A 568 14.00 -8.60 9.31
C PHE A 568 13.84 -7.95 10.70
N ASP A 569 13.80 -8.70 11.79
CA ASP A 569 13.60 -8.16 13.15
C ASP A 569 14.80 -7.34 13.63
N ASP A 570 16.00 -7.69 13.19
CA ASP A 570 17.23 -6.96 13.45
C ASP A 570 17.51 -5.93 12.33
N TRP A 571 18.36 -4.94 12.67
CA TRP A 571 18.78 -3.96 11.67
C TRP A 571 19.67 -4.56 10.59
N LEU A 572 19.19 -4.52 9.35
CA LEU A 572 19.94 -4.89 8.15
C LEU A 572 20.52 -3.65 7.49
N VAL A 573 21.80 -3.68 7.14
CA VAL A 573 22.46 -2.60 6.40
C VAL A 573 22.72 -3.06 4.98
N MET A 574 22.20 -2.30 4.02
CA MET A 574 22.19 -2.63 2.60
C MET A 574 22.67 -1.47 1.74
N SER A 575 23.24 -1.78 0.60
CA SER A 575 23.60 -0.83 -0.48
C SER A 575 23.60 -1.56 -1.80
N TYR A 576 23.86 -0.86 -2.90
CA TYR A 576 24.03 -1.49 -4.21
C TYR A 576 25.06 -2.63 -4.21
N ALA A 577 26.17 -2.42 -3.52
CA ALA A 577 27.24 -3.43 -3.39
C ALA A 577 26.96 -4.52 -2.37
N LYS A 578 26.12 -4.23 -1.34
CA LYS A 578 25.85 -5.14 -0.24
C LYS A 578 24.36 -5.49 -0.22
N ALA A 579 23.99 -6.55 -0.95
CA ALA A 579 22.66 -7.13 -0.87
C ALA A 579 22.61 -8.19 0.25
N ASP A 580 21.49 -8.29 0.97
CA ASP A 580 21.27 -9.42 1.85
C ASP A 580 20.63 -10.57 1.06
N GLY A 581 21.41 -11.63 0.84
CA GLY A 581 20.98 -12.79 0.04
C GLY A 581 19.83 -13.60 0.65
N ASN A 582 19.50 -13.40 1.94
CA ASN A 582 18.50 -14.20 2.64
C ASN A 582 17.10 -13.59 2.58
N THR A 583 16.97 -12.28 2.44
CA THR A 583 15.70 -11.57 2.56
C THR A 583 15.07 -11.20 1.22
N GLY A 584 15.84 -11.28 0.12
CA GLY A 584 15.39 -10.82 -1.20
C GLY A 584 15.28 -9.30 -1.35
N ALA A 585 15.61 -8.53 -0.30
CA ALA A 585 15.68 -7.09 -0.37
C ALA A 585 16.96 -6.66 -1.14
N THR A 586 16.84 -5.65 -2.00
CA THR A 586 17.93 -5.20 -2.88
C THR A 586 17.96 -3.69 -3.00
N VAL A 587 19.14 -3.13 -3.20
CA VAL A 587 19.33 -1.73 -3.59
C VAL A 587 19.90 -1.70 -5.00
N ASP A 588 19.26 -0.93 -5.88
CA ASP A 588 19.73 -0.80 -7.27
C ASP A 588 20.79 0.30 -7.43
N LYS A 589 21.34 0.43 -8.64
CA LYS A 589 22.34 1.44 -8.99
C LYS A 589 21.84 2.89 -8.92
N TYR A 590 20.54 3.09 -8.83
CA TYR A 590 19.89 4.39 -8.66
C TYR A 590 19.58 4.69 -7.19
N GLY A 591 20.00 3.80 -6.29
CA GLY A 591 19.75 3.96 -4.85
C GLY A 591 18.31 3.67 -4.44
N LEU A 592 17.56 2.90 -5.23
CA LEU A 592 16.23 2.45 -4.85
C LEU A 592 16.31 1.17 -4.03
N LEU A 593 15.73 1.18 -2.83
CA LEU A 593 15.58 0.00 -1.98
C LEU A 593 14.27 -0.70 -2.33
N ARG A 594 14.37 -1.91 -2.86
CA ARG A 594 13.23 -2.80 -3.10
C ARG A 594 13.14 -3.82 -1.97
N LEU A 595 12.00 -3.84 -1.26
CA LEU A 595 11.73 -4.73 -0.13
C LEU A 595 10.52 -5.60 -0.46
N PRO A 596 10.71 -6.89 -0.80
CA PRO A 596 9.63 -7.84 -0.96
C PRO A 596 9.21 -8.42 0.41
N LEU A 597 7.94 -8.31 0.74
CA LEU A 597 7.30 -8.90 1.90
C LEU A 597 6.27 -9.91 1.41
N LEU A 598 6.64 -11.19 1.42
CA LEU A 598 5.86 -12.25 0.81
C LEU A 598 5.24 -13.15 1.87
N GLY A 599 3.97 -13.52 1.67
CA GLY A 599 3.29 -14.46 2.57
C GLY A 599 3.01 -13.87 3.95
N LEU A 600 2.69 -12.57 4.03
CA LEU A 600 2.36 -11.93 5.29
C LEU A 600 1.13 -12.58 5.94
N GLU A 601 1.25 -12.96 7.20
CA GLU A 601 0.12 -13.42 8.00
C GLU A 601 -0.73 -12.22 8.49
N PRO A 602 -2.00 -12.45 8.86
CA PRO A 602 -2.81 -11.40 9.46
C PRO A 602 -2.15 -10.80 10.71
N GLY A 603 -1.94 -9.48 10.70
CA GLY A 603 -1.22 -8.78 11.77
C GLY A 603 -0.76 -7.39 11.35
N THR A 604 -0.03 -6.73 12.22
CA THR A 604 0.54 -5.40 11.98
C THR A 604 2.05 -5.50 11.83
N TYR A 605 2.57 -5.00 10.73
CA TYR A 605 3.99 -4.98 10.39
C TYR A 605 4.50 -3.56 10.39
N ARG A 606 5.59 -3.32 11.11
CA ARG A 606 6.21 -2.01 11.23
C ARG A 606 7.55 -2.01 10.51
N ILE A 607 7.63 -1.25 9.42
CA ILE A 607 8.82 -1.07 8.59
C ILE A 607 9.54 0.18 9.08
N GLU A 608 10.77 0.06 9.48
CA GLU A 608 11.62 1.17 9.92
C GLU A 608 12.81 1.28 8.98
N VAL A 609 13.01 2.45 8.36
CA VAL A 609 14.05 2.69 7.36
C VAL A 609 14.81 3.97 7.68
N GLN A 610 16.13 3.92 7.55
CA GLN A 610 17.02 5.08 7.52
C GLN A 610 17.88 5.03 6.27
N ALA A 611 18.31 6.18 5.79
CA ALA A 611 19.22 6.29 4.67
C ALA A 611 20.43 7.16 5.02
N SER A 612 21.58 6.87 4.40
CA SER A 612 22.82 7.60 4.60
C SER A 612 23.75 7.49 3.41
N PHE A 613 24.70 8.40 3.27
CA PHE A 613 25.83 8.28 2.34
C PHE A 613 26.91 7.29 2.82
N TRP A 614 26.93 6.96 4.12
CA TRP A 614 27.98 6.13 4.74
C TRP A 614 27.40 5.04 5.63
N PRO A 615 27.92 3.83 5.57
CA PRO A 615 27.55 2.79 6.50
C PRO A 615 27.96 3.17 7.93
N GLY A 616 27.00 3.11 8.88
CA GLY A 616 27.25 3.39 10.30
C GLY A 616 27.04 4.83 10.73
N ILE A 617 26.79 5.78 9.83
CA ILE A 617 26.43 7.17 10.15
C ILE A 617 24.94 7.37 9.87
N TRP A 618 24.11 7.37 10.92
CA TRP A 618 22.65 7.47 10.79
C TRP A 618 22.19 8.74 11.52
N ASN A 619 22.12 9.84 10.79
CA ASN A 619 21.91 11.19 11.35
C ASN A 619 20.46 11.56 11.61
N VAL A 620 19.50 10.72 11.22
CA VAL A 620 18.06 11.00 11.29
C VAL A 620 17.36 9.84 12.00
N GLU A 621 16.31 10.14 12.78
CA GLU A 621 15.44 9.12 13.36
C GLU A 621 14.83 8.23 12.27
N PRO A 622 14.55 6.95 12.54
CA PRO A 622 13.96 6.05 11.56
C PRO A 622 12.60 6.53 11.09
N TYR A 623 12.40 6.54 9.79
CA TYR A 623 11.08 6.70 9.19
C TYR A 623 10.31 5.39 9.32
N VAL A 624 9.02 5.50 9.58
CA VAL A 624 8.18 4.37 9.95
C VAL A 624 6.98 4.28 9.02
N TRP A 625 6.77 3.08 8.47
CA TRP A 625 5.55 2.72 7.76
C TRP A 625 4.93 1.49 8.40
N VAL A 626 3.60 1.41 8.33
CA VAL A 626 2.82 0.33 8.93
C VAL A 626 1.98 -0.35 7.86
N ILE A 627 2.05 -1.67 7.80
CA ILE A 627 1.18 -2.49 6.98
C ILE A 627 0.31 -3.33 7.91
N ASN A 628 -1.00 -3.12 7.84
CA ASN A 628 -1.99 -3.90 8.56
C ASN A 628 -2.59 -4.94 7.59
N VAL A 629 -2.35 -6.20 7.85
CA VAL A 629 -3.00 -7.30 7.13
C VAL A 629 -4.23 -7.72 7.93
N GLU A 630 -5.41 -7.54 7.37
CA GLU A 630 -6.68 -7.85 8.03
C GLU A 630 -6.83 -9.35 8.27
N GLN A 631 -7.54 -9.68 9.34
CA GLN A 631 -7.86 -11.08 9.61
C GLN A 631 -8.99 -11.55 8.69
N PRO A 632 -8.92 -12.80 8.19
CA PRO A 632 -10.02 -13.38 7.44
C PRO A 632 -11.28 -13.45 8.32
N TRP A 633 -12.44 -13.17 7.72
CA TRP A 633 -13.73 -13.12 8.43
C TRP A 633 -14.02 -14.37 9.27
N TRP A 634 -13.47 -15.54 8.85
CA TRP A 634 -13.64 -16.80 9.60
C TRP A 634 -12.72 -16.93 10.83
N ARG A 635 -11.74 -16.03 11.02
CA ARG A 635 -10.88 -15.96 12.22
C ARG A 635 -11.25 -14.79 13.14
N THR A 636 -12.34 -14.09 12.85
CA THR A 636 -12.78 -12.98 13.69
C THR A 636 -13.40 -13.48 15.00
N THR A 637 -13.15 -12.77 16.08
CA THR A 637 -13.76 -13.05 17.40
C THR A 637 -15.28 -13.10 17.33
N GLY A 638 -15.90 -12.30 16.44
CA GLY A 638 -17.33 -12.29 16.19
C GLY A 638 -17.86 -13.65 15.70
N LEU A 639 -17.17 -14.25 14.71
CA LEU A 639 -17.58 -15.57 14.20
C LEU A 639 -17.42 -16.68 15.25
N TYR A 640 -16.31 -16.68 16.00
CA TYR A 640 -16.14 -17.64 17.11
C TYR A 640 -17.21 -17.48 18.18
N SER A 641 -17.64 -16.25 18.48
CA SER A 641 -18.77 -15.98 19.39
C SER A 641 -20.08 -16.54 18.84
N VAL A 642 -20.37 -16.33 17.55
CA VAL A 642 -21.57 -16.88 16.90
C VAL A 642 -21.53 -18.41 16.89
N LEU A 643 -20.40 -19.02 16.55
CA LEU A 643 -20.22 -20.48 16.59
C LEU A 643 -20.36 -21.03 18.02
N GLY A 644 -19.83 -20.31 19.01
CA GLY A 644 -20.01 -20.65 20.44
C GLY A 644 -21.49 -20.60 20.86
N LEU A 645 -22.20 -19.54 20.46
CA LEU A 645 -23.65 -19.44 20.72
C LEU A 645 -24.45 -20.52 20.01
N LEU A 646 -24.13 -20.86 18.77
CA LEU A 646 -24.74 -21.96 18.04
C LEU A 646 -24.48 -23.31 18.73
N LEU A 647 -23.27 -23.54 19.20
CA LEU A 647 -22.92 -24.76 19.94
C LEU A 647 -23.73 -24.84 21.26
N ILE A 648 -23.82 -23.74 22.00
CA ILE A 648 -24.64 -23.66 23.23
C ILE A 648 -26.12 -23.90 22.90
N ALA A 649 -26.65 -23.31 21.83
CA ALA A 649 -28.04 -23.53 21.40
C ALA A 649 -28.28 -25.00 21.00
N LEU A 650 -27.34 -25.63 20.29
CA LEU A 650 -27.42 -27.07 19.95
C LEU A 650 -27.39 -27.96 21.20
N LEU A 651 -26.53 -27.63 22.15
CA LEU A 651 -26.48 -28.36 23.44
C LEU A 651 -27.79 -28.16 24.21
N ALA A 652 -28.30 -26.94 24.29
CA ALA A 652 -29.60 -26.69 24.94
C ALA A 652 -30.74 -27.39 24.24
N LEU A 653 -30.74 -27.42 22.89
CA LEU A 653 -31.71 -28.19 22.11
C LEU A 653 -31.60 -29.70 22.38
N ASN A 654 -30.38 -30.21 22.43
CA ASN A 654 -30.14 -31.65 22.77
C ASN A 654 -30.65 -31.97 24.16
N VAL A 655 -30.38 -31.15 25.17
CA VAL A 655 -30.88 -31.30 26.54
C VAL A 655 -32.40 -31.21 26.58
N TRP A 656 -32.96 -30.29 25.83
CA TRP A 656 -34.43 -30.14 25.72
C TRP A 656 -35.09 -31.38 25.08
N LEU A 657 -34.52 -31.86 23.96
CA LEU A 657 -34.99 -33.06 23.27
C LEU A 657 -34.83 -34.31 24.18
N TYR A 658 -33.72 -34.43 24.91
CA TYR A 658 -33.49 -35.48 25.86
C TYR A 658 -34.55 -35.47 26.98
N ASN A 659 -34.78 -34.29 27.59
CA ASN A 659 -35.78 -34.11 28.64
C ASN A 659 -37.21 -34.36 28.11
N ARG A 660 -37.50 -33.95 26.88
CA ARG A 660 -38.76 -34.25 26.22
C ARG A 660 -38.98 -35.73 26.00
N ASN A 661 -37.99 -36.43 25.53
CA ASN A 661 -38.04 -37.90 25.34
C ASN A 661 -38.16 -38.62 26.66
N MET A 662 -37.49 -38.17 27.71
CA MET A 662 -37.63 -38.72 29.06
C MET A 662 -39.05 -38.55 29.59
N ARG A 663 -39.66 -37.33 29.43
CA ARG A 663 -41.04 -37.08 29.82
C ARG A 663 -42.05 -38.00 29.09
N LEU A 664 -41.84 -38.17 27.78
CA LEU A 664 -42.66 -39.05 26.96
C LEU A 664 -42.56 -40.55 27.41
N ARG A 665 -41.35 -40.98 27.78
CA ARG A 665 -41.19 -42.33 28.34
C ARG A 665 -41.89 -42.50 29.68
N LEU A 666 -41.76 -41.53 30.58
CA LEU A 666 -42.43 -41.56 31.88
C LEU A 666 -43.95 -41.55 31.75
N LEU A 667 -44.51 -40.81 30.81
CA LEU A 667 -45.97 -40.80 30.54
C LEU A 667 -46.42 -42.19 30.08
N ARG A 668 -45.75 -42.83 29.13
CA ARG A 668 -46.06 -44.21 28.66
C ARG A 668 -45.97 -45.24 29.79
N THR A 669 -44.98 -45.15 30.64
CA THR A 669 -44.81 -46.08 31.76
C THR A 669 -45.97 -45.91 32.78
N ASN A 670 -46.41 -44.68 33.03
CA ASN A 670 -47.53 -44.39 33.91
C ASN A 670 -48.88 -44.92 33.35
N GLU A 671 -49.12 -44.76 32.04
CA GLU A 671 -50.29 -45.29 31.34
C GLU A 671 -50.32 -46.83 31.39
N GLU A 672 -49.17 -47.49 31.19
CA GLU A 672 -49.10 -48.97 31.32
C GLU A 672 -49.43 -49.44 32.75
N ILE A 673 -48.92 -48.76 33.78
CA ILE A 673 -49.17 -49.03 35.17
C ILE A 673 -50.70 -48.90 35.48
N ASP A 674 -51.33 -47.83 34.93
CA ASP A 674 -52.76 -47.65 35.15
C ASP A 674 -53.63 -48.74 34.47
N ILE A 675 -53.26 -49.18 33.25
CA ILE A 675 -53.90 -50.29 32.57
C ILE A 675 -53.74 -51.58 33.35
N ILE A 676 -52.54 -51.89 33.86
CA ILE A 676 -52.29 -53.03 34.69
C ILE A 676 -53.19 -53.04 35.96
N ARG A 677 -53.34 -51.84 36.57
CA ARG A 677 -54.20 -51.69 37.73
C ARG A 677 -55.70 -51.95 37.36
N HIS A 678 -56.13 -51.45 36.22
CA HIS A 678 -57.50 -51.71 35.74
C HIS A 678 -57.75 -53.20 35.41
N ILE A 679 -56.73 -53.87 34.79
CA ILE A 679 -56.83 -55.30 34.52
C ILE A 679 -56.93 -56.10 35.82
N LYS A 680 -56.15 -55.78 36.85
CA LYS A 680 -56.26 -56.42 38.15
C LYS A 680 -57.68 -56.27 38.73
N SER A 681 -58.21 -55.07 38.67
CA SER A 681 -59.57 -54.79 39.14
C SER A 681 -60.64 -55.55 38.32
N PHE A 682 -60.45 -55.53 36.98
CA PHE A 682 -61.37 -56.24 36.08
C PHE A 682 -61.36 -57.76 36.32
N ALA A 683 -60.18 -58.41 36.40
CA ALA A 683 -60.03 -59.83 36.66
C ALA A 683 -60.62 -60.21 37.98
N ASN A 684 -60.40 -59.38 39.04
CA ASN A 684 -60.98 -59.63 40.36
C ASN A 684 -62.54 -59.59 40.32
N ARG A 685 -63.08 -58.66 39.52
CA ARG A 685 -64.57 -58.61 39.35
C ARG A 685 -65.11 -59.82 38.57
N CYS A 686 -64.30 -60.42 37.64
CA CYS A 686 -64.71 -61.59 36.94
C CYS A 686 -64.79 -62.82 37.93
N VAL A 687 -63.82 -62.95 38.83
CA VAL A 687 -63.84 -64.02 39.88
C VAL A 687 -65.12 -63.86 40.78
N GLY A 688 -65.49 -62.72 41.17
CA GLY A 688 -66.69 -62.48 41.93
C GLY A 688 -68.00 -62.91 41.21
N LEU A 689 -67.92 -62.96 39.87
CA LEU A 689 -69.08 -63.41 39.06
C LEU A 689 -69.00 -64.91 38.66
N GLU A 690 -67.98 -65.66 39.01
CA GLU A 690 -67.82 -67.11 38.74
C GLU A 690 -68.91 -67.93 39.37
N SER A 691 -69.44 -67.52 40.48
CA SER A 691 -70.53 -68.23 41.21
C SER A 691 -71.95 -67.90 40.71
N GLU A 692 -72.06 -66.90 39.85
CA GLU A 692 -73.35 -66.42 39.37
C GLU A 692 -73.89 -67.29 38.26
N VAL A 693 -75.17 -67.73 38.35
CA VAL A 693 -75.86 -68.46 37.29
C VAL A 693 -76.23 -67.53 36.13
N ILE A 694 -76.00 -67.86 34.91
CA ILE A 694 -76.35 -67.14 33.72
C ILE A 694 -77.83 -67.35 33.40
N THR A 695 -78.71 -66.37 33.61
CA THR A 695 -80.16 -66.37 33.27
C THR A 695 -80.38 -65.54 32.03
N PRO A 696 -81.49 -65.74 31.34
CA PRO A 696 -81.92 -64.85 30.24
C PRO A 696 -82.12 -63.41 30.67
N GLN A 697 -82.48 -63.12 31.96
CA GLN A 697 -82.57 -61.82 32.53
C GLN A 697 -81.22 -61.19 32.74
N THR A 698 -80.17 -61.97 33.02
CA THR A 698 -78.79 -61.47 33.07
C THR A 698 -78.30 -60.95 31.76
N VAL A 699 -78.76 -61.54 30.68
CA VAL A 699 -78.40 -61.10 29.28
C VAL A 699 -79.19 -59.87 28.84
N SER A 700 -80.49 -59.80 29.21
CA SER A 700 -81.40 -58.63 28.96
C SER A 700 -80.88 -57.38 29.67
N HIS A 701 -80.45 -57.46 30.92
CA HIS A 701 -79.93 -56.41 31.72
C HIS A 701 -78.61 -55.86 31.16
N VAL A 702 -77.83 -56.68 30.51
CA VAL A 702 -76.59 -56.23 29.83
C VAL A 702 -76.90 -55.57 28.51
N ALA A 703 -77.91 -55.97 27.80
CA ALA A 703 -78.38 -55.32 26.56
C ALA A 703 -79.06 -54.02 26.77
N GLU A 704 -79.81 -53.84 27.92
CA GLU A 704 -80.46 -52.61 28.31
C GLU A 704 -79.51 -51.52 28.81
N SER A 705 -78.26 -51.85 29.17
CA SER A 705 -77.26 -50.91 29.69
C SER A 705 -76.58 -50.10 28.60
N GLY A 706 -77.09 -50.08 27.37
CA GLY A 706 -76.65 -49.09 26.32
C GLY A 706 -75.28 -49.19 25.80
N VAL A 707 -74.61 -50.34 25.94
CA VAL A 707 -73.29 -50.56 25.38
C VAL A 707 -73.43 -51.19 23.98
N GLU A 708 -73.65 -50.38 22.98
CA GLU A 708 -73.45 -50.80 21.58
C GLU A 708 -72.01 -51.24 21.43
N GLY A 709 -71.78 -52.45 21.20
CA GLY A 709 -70.50 -53.04 20.87
C GLY A 709 -70.14 -54.27 21.80
N GLY A 710 -70.34 -55.42 21.30
CA GLY A 710 -69.78 -56.65 21.95
C GLY A 710 -68.25 -56.51 22.10
N MET A 711 -67.71 -57.19 23.11
CA MET A 711 -66.24 -57.22 23.22
C MET A 711 -65.68 -57.90 21.96
N SER A 712 -64.54 -57.38 21.44
CA SER A 712 -63.92 -58.02 20.26
C SER A 712 -63.49 -59.49 20.57
N GLU A 713 -63.57 -60.31 19.58
CA GLU A 713 -63.21 -61.69 19.69
C GLU A 713 -61.79 -61.89 20.21
N ASP A 714 -60.90 -61.08 19.67
CA ASP A 714 -59.47 -61.04 20.08
C ASP A 714 -59.28 -60.64 21.56
N PHE A 715 -60.17 -59.71 22.07
CA PHE A 715 -60.14 -59.35 23.50
C PHE A 715 -60.62 -60.46 24.39
N VAL A 716 -61.68 -61.15 23.99
CA VAL A 716 -62.22 -62.30 24.74
C VAL A 716 -61.22 -63.46 24.81
N GLU A 717 -60.53 -63.73 23.69
CA GLU A 717 -59.48 -64.73 23.58
C GLU A 717 -58.27 -64.38 24.46
N ALA A 718 -57.80 -63.13 24.35
CA ALA A 718 -56.72 -62.66 25.23
C ALA A 718 -57.08 -62.76 26.70
N MET A 719 -58.33 -62.41 27.08
CA MET A 719 -58.76 -62.42 28.46
C MET A 719 -58.97 -63.88 29.04
N MET A 720 -59.20 -64.85 28.18
CA MET A 720 -59.23 -66.22 28.61
C MET A 720 -57.93 -66.70 29.26
N HIS A 721 -56.83 -66.18 28.73
CA HIS A 721 -55.49 -66.50 29.27
C HIS A 721 -55.07 -65.51 30.35
N ILE A 722 -55.46 -64.23 30.24
CA ILE A 722 -55.05 -63.17 31.14
C ILE A 722 -55.78 -63.28 32.49
N VAL A 723 -57.16 -63.54 32.54
CA VAL A 723 -57.90 -63.56 33.77
C VAL A 723 -57.41 -64.70 34.75
N PRO A 724 -57.20 -65.99 34.33
CA PRO A 724 -56.65 -66.97 35.18
C PRO A 724 -55.22 -66.71 35.64
N TYR A 725 -54.39 -66.09 34.74
CA TYR A 725 -53.02 -65.74 35.08
C TYR A 725 -52.95 -64.58 36.14
N VAL A 726 -53.79 -63.53 36.00
CA VAL A 726 -53.83 -62.41 36.96
C VAL A 726 -54.40 -62.86 38.29
N ASN A 727 -55.34 -63.84 38.32
CA ASN A 727 -55.99 -64.39 39.57
C ASN A 727 -55.14 -65.40 40.30
N ASN A 728 -54.10 -65.93 39.68
CA ASN A 728 -53.17 -66.82 40.35
C ASN A 728 -52.42 -66.12 41.50
N ALA A 729 -52.42 -66.67 42.66
CA ALA A 729 -51.79 -66.10 43.86
C ALA A 729 -50.29 -65.81 43.68
N GLN A 730 -49.66 -66.49 42.73
CA GLN A 730 -48.23 -66.39 42.45
C GLN A 730 -47.95 -65.14 41.47
N ASN A 731 -48.96 -64.66 40.81
CA ASN A 731 -48.82 -63.58 39.78
C ASN A 731 -49.24 -62.19 40.31
N LYS A 732 -48.76 -61.81 41.50
CA LYS A 732 -49.12 -60.51 42.12
C LYS A 732 -48.51 -59.28 41.39
N ASP A 733 -47.34 -59.44 40.82
CA ASP A 733 -46.58 -58.42 40.10
C ASP A 733 -46.27 -58.90 38.67
N PHE A 734 -47.04 -58.38 37.72
CA PHE A 734 -46.88 -58.73 36.30
C PHE A 734 -46.82 -57.42 35.50
N THR A 735 -46.19 -57.48 34.36
CA THR A 735 -46.01 -56.36 33.40
C THR A 735 -46.88 -56.53 32.17
N MET A 736 -47.03 -55.51 31.36
CA MET A 736 -47.72 -55.63 30.06
C MET A 736 -47.06 -56.67 29.14
N THR A 737 -45.73 -56.85 29.25
CA THR A 737 -44.98 -57.83 28.48
C THR A 737 -45.40 -59.30 28.91
N ASP A 738 -45.54 -59.53 30.21
CA ASP A 738 -46.00 -60.83 30.72
C ASP A 738 -47.40 -61.16 30.25
N LEU A 739 -48.30 -60.14 30.23
CA LEU A 739 -49.66 -60.29 29.72
C LEU A 739 -49.68 -60.58 28.22
N ALA A 740 -48.78 -59.95 27.45
CA ALA A 740 -48.64 -60.18 26.03
C ALA A 740 -48.12 -61.59 25.72
N GLU A 741 -47.18 -62.09 26.52
CA GLU A 741 -46.68 -63.46 26.38
C GLU A 741 -47.73 -64.47 26.70
N VAL A 742 -48.45 -64.28 27.79
CA VAL A 742 -49.53 -65.24 28.25
C VAL A 742 -50.71 -65.28 27.29
N SER A 743 -51.08 -64.12 26.68
CA SER A 743 -52.18 -64.02 25.72
C SER A 743 -51.80 -64.43 24.32
N GLY A 744 -50.47 -64.49 23.98
CA GLY A 744 -49.98 -64.73 22.64
C GLY A 744 -50.19 -63.51 21.68
N VAL A 745 -50.51 -62.34 22.20
CA VAL A 745 -50.82 -61.15 21.45
C VAL A 745 -49.63 -60.17 21.53
N GLN A 746 -49.24 -59.52 20.46
CA GLN A 746 -48.15 -58.57 20.51
C GLN A 746 -48.42 -57.40 21.47
N HIS A 747 -47.42 -56.92 22.21
CA HIS A 747 -47.49 -55.93 23.26
C HIS A 747 -48.33 -54.64 22.88
N MET A 748 -48.07 -54.04 21.72
CA MET A 748 -48.79 -52.86 21.25
C MET A 748 -50.24 -53.15 20.88
N GLN A 749 -50.52 -54.33 20.34
CA GLN A 749 -51.85 -54.81 20.00
C GLN A 749 -52.65 -55.13 21.22
N LEU A 750 -52.07 -55.82 22.22
CA LEU A 750 -52.68 -56.08 23.50
C LEU A 750 -53.02 -54.79 24.26
N TYR A 751 -52.03 -53.79 24.25
CA TYR A 751 -52.30 -52.51 24.89
C TYR A 751 -53.55 -51.81 24.26
N SER A 752 -53.67 -51.81 22.94
CA SER A 752 -54.82 -51.30 22.26
C SER A 752 -56.16 -52.04 22.60
N LEU A 753 -56.09 -53.35 22.62
CA LEU A 753 -57.26 -54.19 22.96
C LEU A 753 -57.75 -53.95 24.40
N LEU A 754 -56.79 -53.89 25.33
CA LEU A 754 -57.09 -53.62 26.73
C LEU A 754 -57.65 -52.22 26.96
N SER A 755 -56.95 -51.21 26.45
CA SER A 755 -57.38 -49.82 26.61
C SER A 755 -58.74 -49.53 26.07
N THR A 756 -59.17 -50.24 25.03
CA THR A 756 -60.51 -50.08 24.41
C THR A 756 -61.63 -50.81 25.10
N ASN A 757 -61.32 -51.97 25.78
CA ASN A 757 -62.40 -52.85 26.29
C ASN A 757 -62.40 -52.98 27.81
N ILE A 758 -61.36 -52.56 28.55
CA ILE A 758 -61.24 -52.79 30.00
C ILE A 758 -62.30 -52.10 30.85
N ASP A 759 -62.88 -51.02 30.35
CA ASP A 759 -63.98 -50.29 31.05
C ASP A 759 -65.32 -50.87 30.79
N LYS A 760 -65.43 -51.87 29.92
CA LYS A 760 -66.71 -52.59 29.72
C LYS A 760 -67.06 -53.49 30.90
N SER A 761 -68.36 -53.84 31.03
CA SER A 761 -68.87 -54.69 32.18
C SER A 761 -68.27 -56.09 32.13
N PRO A 762 -67.64 -56.56 33.22
CA PRO A 762 -67.11 -57.96 33.29
C PRO A 762 -68.16 -59.02 32.97
N ARG A 763 -69.50 -58.72 33.22
CA ARG A 763 -70.60 -59.65 32.90
C ARG A 763 -70.68 -59.98 31.39
N LEU A 764 -70.35 -58.99 30.53
CA LEU A 764 -70.30 -59.23 29.08
C LEU A 764 -69.25 -60.21 28.67
N LEU A 765 -68.15 -60.35 29.44
CA LEU A 765 -67.06 -61.29 29.22
C LEU A 765 -67.40 -62.67 29.69
N MET A 766 -68.19 -62.82 30.76
CA MET A 766 -68.44 -64.10 31.34
C MET A 766 -69.23 -65.04 30.43
N ILE A 767 -70.16 -64.54 29.59
CA ILE A 767 -70.99 -65.34 28.71
C ILE A 767 -70.05 -65.99 27.63
N PRO A 768 -69.23 -65.20 26.78
CA PRO A 768 -68.34 -65.82 25.80
C PRO A 768 -67.25 -66.77 26.44
N LEU A 769 -66.75 -66.40 27.66
CA LEU A 769 -65.76 -67.22 28.34
C LEU A 769 -66.36 -68.58 28.74
N ARG A 770 -67.55 -68.63 29.29
CA ARG A 770 -68.25 -69.86 29.65
C ARG A 770 -68.65 -70.70 28.45
N LEU A 771 -69.07 -70.08 27.37
CA LEU A 771 -69.35 -70.66 26.10
C LEU A 771 -68.14 -71.37 25.51
N ARG A 772 -66.98 -70.62 25.55
CA ARG A 772 -65.70 -71.20 25.10
C ARG A 772 -65.22 -72.36 26.00
N GLN A 773 -65.36 -72.19 27.31
CA GLN A 773 -65.12 -73.28 28.26
C GLN A 773 -65.98 -74.52 27.98
N ALA A 774 -67.23 -74.24 27.65
CA ALA A 774 -68.15 -75.32 27.26
C ALA A 774 -67.72 -75.96 25.94
N ALA A 775 -67.29 -75.13 24.92
CA ALA A 775 -66.79 -75.68 23.66
C ALA A 775 -65.53 -76.53 23.85
N TYR A 776 -64.65 -76.14 24.73
CA TYR A 776 -63.50 -76.94 25.11
C TYR A 776 -63.94 -78.25 25.77
N GLN A 777 -64.86 -78.24 26.75
CA GLN A 777 -65.42 -79.43 27.40
C GLN A 777 -66.13 -80.32 26.43
N LEU A 778 -66.87 -79.81 25.46
CA LEU A 778 -67.55 -80.58 24.45
C LEU A 778 -66.59 -81.41 23.59
N ARG A 779 -65.37 -80.85 23.30
CA ARG A 779 -64.33 -81.57 22.54
C ARG A 779 -63.44 -82.47 23.37
N THR A 780 -63.26 -82.22 24.67
CA THR A 780 -62.26 -82.91 25.49
C THR A 780 -62.87 -83.91 26.46
N THR A 781 -64.20 -83.91 26.64
CA THR A 781 -64.90 -84.77 27.64
C THR A 781 -66.08 -85.49 26.98
N GLN A 782 -66.51 -86.61 27.61
CA GLN A 782 -67.70 -87.37 27.21
C GLN A 782 -68.95 -86.99 28.02
N LYS A 783 -68.90 -85.82 28.73
CA LYS A 783 -70.06 -85.31 29.48
C LYS A 783 -71.24 -84.98 28.61
N THR A 784 -72.45 -85.19 29.12
CA THR A 784 -73.67 -84.76 28.32
C THR A 784 -73.71 -83.23 28.13
N VAL A 785 -74.50 -82.77 27.18
CA VAL A 785 -74.75 -81.34 26.93
C VAL A 785 -75.31 -80.68 28.14
N GLU A 786 -76.23 -81.43 28.93
CA GLU A 786 -76.79 -80.90 30.16
C GLU A 786 -75.81 -80.74 31.28
N GLU A 787 -74.92 -81.70 31.45
CA GLU A 787 -73.80 -81.65 32.43
C GLU A 787 -72.89 -80.44 32.13
N ILE A 788 -72.50 -80.25 30.87
CA ILE A 788 -71.66 -79.16 30.46
C ILE A 788 -72.38 -77.76 30.66
N ALA A 789 -73.64 -77.69 30.37
CA ALA A 789 -74.47 -76.49 30.60
C ALA A 789 -74.54 -76.16 32.11
N GLN A 790 -74.66 -77.18 32.96
CA GLN A 790 -74.68 -76.99 34.46
C GLN A 790 -73.29 -76.64 34.97
N GLU A 791 -72.26 -77.29 34.55
CA GLU A 791 -70.85 -76.99 34.95
C GLU A 791 -70.43 -75.59 34.50
N CYS A 792 -70.89 -75.15 33.33
CA CYS A 792 -70.66 -73.85 32.86
C CYS A 792 -71.69 -72.81 33.39
N ARG A 793 -72.58 -73.27 34.38
CA ARG A 793 -73.54 -72.48 35.14
C ARG A 793 -74.50 -71.67 34.27
N PHE A 794 -75.07 -72.31 33.25
CA PHE A 794 -76.20 -71.83 32.56
C PHE A 794 -77.47 -72.23 33.27
N GLU A 795 -78.52 -71.37 33.37
CA GLU A 795 -79.77 -71.58 34.03
C GLU A 795 -80.55 -72.78 33.47
N SER A 796 -80.46 -72.95 32.20
CA SER A 796 -81.13 -74.18 31.58
C SER A 796 -80.32 -74.62 30.35
N THR A 797 -80.39 -75.90 30.03
CA THR A 797 -79.78 -76.47 28.86
C THR A 797 -80.24 -75.86 27.54
N ASN A 798 -81.54 -75.50 27.47
CA ASN A 798 -82.11 -74.78 26.29
C ASN A 798 -81.47 -73.42 26.08
N PHE A 799 -81.34 -72.63 27.17
CA PHE A 799 -80.71 -71.35 27.11
C PHE A 799 -79.19 -71.48 26.74
N PHE A 800 -78.52 -72.44 27.27
CA PHE A 800 -77.13 -72.80 26.88
C PHE A 800 -77.04 -73.05 25.36
N ILE A 801 -77.90 -74.05 24.85
CA ILE A 801 -77.86 -74.41 23.42
C ILE A 801 -78.11 -73.23 22.52
N SER A 802 -79.07 -72.35 22.86
CA SER A 802 -79.37 -71.17 22.12
C SER A 802 -78.22 -70.16 22.13
N SER A 803 -77.57 -69.94 23.29
CA SER A 803 -76.42 -69.00 23.43
C SER A 803 -75.18 -69.62 22.74
N PHE A 804 -75.01 -70.87 22.80
CA PHE A 804 -73.85 -71.54 22.11
C PHE A 804 -74.04 -71.48 20.61
N TYR A 805 -75.24 -71.76 20.09
CA TYR A 805 -75.55 -71.59 18.66
C TYR A 805 -75.36 -70.17 18.16
N HIS A 806 -75.80 -69.19 18.99
CA HIS A 806 -75.59 -67.83 18.66
C HIS A 806 -74.12 -67.44 18.42
N LEU A 807 -73.20 -68.07 19.28
CA LEU A 807 -71.75 -67.76 19.16
C LEU A 807 -71.06 -68.61 18.10
N TYR A 808 -71.31 -69.92 18.08
CA TYR A 808 -70.59 -70.89 17.25
C TYR A 808 -71.35 -71.24 15.95
N ARG A 809 -72.60 -70.77 15.75
CA ARG A 809 -73.42 -71.13 14.62
C ARG A 809 -73.64 -72.58 14.40
N GLN A 810 -73.37 -73.44 15.42
CA GLN A 810 -73.54 -74.83 15.50
C GLN A 810 -74.19 -75.18 16.90
N THR A 811 -75.03 -76.22 16.95
CA THR A 811 -75.48 -76.74 18.25
C THR A 811 -74.33 -77.38 19.03
N PRO A 812 -74.40 -77.46 20.36
CA PRO A 812 -73.35 -78.17 21.15
C PRO A 812 -73.07 -79.60 20.71
N GLU A 813 -74.12 -80.30 20.28
CA GLU A 813 -73.95 -81.65 19.73
C GLU A 813 -73.27 -81.70 18.35
N GLU A 814 -73.63 -80.79 17.47
CA GLU A 814 -72.95 -80.67 16.16
C GLU A 814 -71.48 -80.25 16.34
N TYR A 815 -71.17 -79.38 17.28
CA TYR A 815 -69.84 -78.92 17.58
C TYR A 815 -68.98 -79.97 18.21
N ARG A 816 -69.55 -80.92 18.97
CA ARG A 816 -68.87 -82.07 19.53
C ARG A 816 -68.44 -83.02 18.45
N ASN A 817 -69.24 -83.14 17.40
CA ASN A 817 -69.08 -84.15 16.37
C ASN A 817 -68.31 -83.52 15.14
N SER A 818 -68.05 -82.23 15.12
CA SER A 818 -67.23 -81.57 14.11
C SER A 818 -65.70 -81.53 14.51
#